data_cbd2d385c1bbad9f75b5546b7847d2ab
#
_entry.id   cbd2d385c1bbad9f75b5546b7847d2ab
#
_cell.length_a   1.000
_cell.length_b   1.000
_cell.length_c   1.000
_cell.angle_alpha   90.00
_cell.angle_beta   90.00
_cell.angle_gamma   90.00
#
_symmetry.space_group_name_H-M   'P 1'
#
loop_
_entity.id
_entity.type
_entity.pdbx_description
1 polymer ?
#
loop_
_entity_poly.entity_id
_entity_poly.type
_entity_poly.pdbx_seq_one_letter_code
_entity_poly.pdbx_strand_id
1 'polypeptide(L)'
;MTENLVKHISSKLSINQSQVSNTVKLLEEGATIPFISRYRKETTGSLDETKITAIEKEWKRLLELVKRREAILKSINDQELLTPELEEKINSCWNMTELEDIYLPYKPKRKTRASAAREKGLEPLAEIIMAQKDDKIDKIAEKYLNDEVPDIEAALAGARDIIAEWINENADARNKIRQLFERDAIISSKVIEKKKDEGTKYQDYFDFSEPLERCAGHRLLAIRRAEQEGILRVSISIENESAIESIEKIFIKNKNESAVQVGLSIKDAYKRLLAPSIETEFRNSSKTKADEEAISVFAENLHQLLLSPPLGPKVTMAIDPGFRTGCKLVCLDQQGTLLHYTTIFPHPPQPKEVEATEKVKGLLKKYKVEAIAIGNGTAGRETEQFIKSLVDNSSTTEIFMVNEAGASVYSASESAREEFPDLDLTFRGAISIGRRLMDPLAELVKIDAKSIGVGQYQHAVNQDNLKDGLDQVVTSAVNQVGVNLNTASHHLLSYVSGIGPKLAKSIINFRNENKTFSSRKDLIKVSGLGAKAFEQSAGFLRIPGAENPLDNSAVHPESYSIVTKMAKDLSQPIKSLVEAANLRKQIDINHYVTDTVGLPTLKDIMQELEKPGLDPRGKAEVFSFSEVINEITDLKPGMSLPGIVTNLTKFGAFVDIGIKENGLLHISQITDRFIKDPSEVLKLDQKIVVRVVDVDVERKRIQLSMKQE
;
A
#
# COMPACT_ATOMS: atom_id res chain seq x y z
N MET A 1 26.53 9.58 15.96
CA MET A 1 25.20 9.83 15.36
C MET A 1 24.53 8.53 14.96
N THR A 2 25.07 7.74 14.06
CA THR A 2 24.48 6.46 13.55
C THR A 2 24.11 5.48 14.67
N GLU A 3 24.94 5.33 15.69
CA GLU A 3 24.69 4.42 16.83
C GLU A 3 23.42 4.79 17.62
N ASN A 4 23.18 6.09 17.85
CA ASN A 4 21.97 6.57 18.53
C ASN A 4 20.71 6.33 17.68
N LEU A 5 20.80 6.47 16.34
CA LEU A 5 19.70 6.16 15.43
C LEU A 5 19.37 4.66 15.46
N VAL A 6 20.38 3.80 15.38
CA VAL A 6 20.23 2.34 15.48
C VAL A 6 19.59 1.94 16.82
N LYS A 7 20.02 2.53 17.93
CA LYS A 7 19.43 2.27 19.26
C LYS A 7 17.97 2.67 19.32
N HIS A 8 17.62 3.82 18.73
CA HIS A 8 16.21 4.28 18.67
C HIS A 8 15.33 3.32 17.85
N ILE A 9 15.79 2.91 16.65
CA ILE A 9 15.09 1.94 15.80
C ILE A 9 14.91 0.60 16.53
N SER A 10 15.99 0.10 17.15
CA SER A 10 15.98 -1.14 17.92
C SER A 10 14.92 -1.13 19.01
N SER A 11 14.86 -0.05 19.80
CA SER A 11 13.85 0.13 20.86
C SER A 11 12.43 0.20 20.30
N LYS A 12 12.21 1.01 19.25
CA LYS A 12 10.89 1.24 18.66
C LYS A 12 10.32 -0.01 18.00
N LEU A 13 11.14 -0.77 17.27
CA LEU A 13 10.71 -1.96 16.53
C LEU A 13 10.86 -3.27 17.32
N SER A 14 11.42 -3.20 18.54
CA SER A 14 11.75 -4.38 19.37
C SER A 14 12.63 -5.40 18.61
N ILE A 15 13.63 -4.90 17.86
CA ILE A 15 14.60 -5.69 17.10
C ILE A 15 15.98 -5.47 17.71
N ASN A 16 16.84 -6.50 17.72
CA ASN A 16 18.17 -6.41 18.29
C ASN A 16 19.05 -5.33 17.58
N GLN A 17 19.85 -4.58 18.33
CA GLN A 17 20.69 -3.51 17.78
C GLN A 17 21.67 -3.99 16.70
N SER A 18 22.26 -5.17 16.88
CA SER A 18 23.15 -5.75 15.88
C SER A 18 22.42 -6.09 14.56
N GLN A 19 21.19 -6.59 14.65
CA GLN A 19 20.37 -6.87 13.47
C GLN A 19 20.00 -5.58 12.73
N VAL A 20 19.61 -4.53 13.47
CA VAL A 20 19.30 -3.21 12.87
C VAL A 20 20.55 -2.62 12.22
N SER A 21 21.68 -2.61 12.92
CA SER A 21 22.94 -2.05 12.41
C SER A 21 23.39 -2.74 11.12
N ASN A 22 23.38 -4.08 11.10
CA ASN A 22 23.76 -4.86 9.92
C ASN A 22 22.80 -4.63 8.75
N THR A 23 21.50 -4.54 9.04
CA THR A 23 20.48 -4.27 8.01
C THR A 23 20.67 -2.88 7.40
N VAL A 24 20.87 -1.85 8.24
CA VAL A 24 21.13 -0.48 7.78
C VAL A 24 22.38 -0.44 6.90
N LYS A 25 23.46 -1.10 7.32
CA LYS A 25 24.70 -1.18 6.53
C LYS A 25 24.47 -1.79 5.15
N LEU A 26 23.75 -2.91 5.06
CA LEU A 26 23.42 -3.55 3.80
C LEU A 26 22.56 -2.64 2.89
N LEU A 27 21.59 -1.92 3.47
CA LEU A 27 20.77 -0.96 2.74
C LEU A 27 21.59 0.23 2.22
N GLU A 28 22.50 0.77 3.01
CA GLU A 28 23.41 1.85 2.60
C GLU A 28 24.40 1.40 1.51
N GLU A 29 24.82 0.15 1.55
CA GLU A 29 25.58 -0.47 0.48
C GLU A 29 24.73 -0.70 -0.78
N GLY A 30 23.41 -0.41 -0.74
CA GLY A 30 22.46 -0.50 -1.84
C GLY A 30 21.99 -1.94 -2.12
N ALA A 31 22.00 -2.82 -1.12
CA ALA A 31 21.34 -4.11 -1.20
C ALA A 31 19.81 -3.92 -1.14
N THR A 32 19.08 -4.70 -1.93
CA THR A 32 17.61 -4.66 -1.98
C THR A 32 16.99 -5.49 -0.86
N ILE A 33 15.77 -5.16 -0.45
CA ILE A 33 15.05 -5.86 0.62
C ILE A 33 14.91 -7.37 0.32
N PRO A 34 14.46 -7.80 -0.89
CA PRO A 34 14.36 -9.22 -1.21
C PRO A 34 15.71 -9.96 -1.14
N PHE A 35 16.79 -9.32 -1.58
CA PHE A 35 18.12 -9.90 -1.49
C PHE A 35 18.58 -10.07 -0.04
N ILE A 36 18.39 -9.05 0.79
CA ILE A 36 18.77 -9.10 2.21
C ILE A 36 17.99 -10.22 2.92
N SER A 37 16.66 -10.26 2.77
CA SER A 37 15.80 -11.22 3.45
C SER A 37 16.11 -12.68 3.08
N ARG A 38 16.50 -12.91 1.82
CA ARG A 38 16.71 -14.26 1.30
C ARG A 38 18.17 -14.72 1.40
N TYR A 39 19.13 -13.85 1.13
CA TYR A 39 20.54 -14.25 0.96
C TYR A 39 21.51 -13.65 1.98
N ARG A 40 21.02 -12.88 2.96
CA ARG A 40 21.85 -12.29 4.04
C ARG A 40 21.26 -12.59 5.43
N LYS A 41 20.66 -13.78 5.58
CA LYS A 41 19.98 -14.25 6.80
C LYS A 41 20.92 -14.31 8.00
N GLU A 42 22.14 -14.78 7.82
CA GLU A 42 23.15 -14.86 8.89
C GLU A 42 23.52 -13.46 9.41
N THR A 43 23.71 -12.51 8.51
CA THR A 43 24.08 -11.14 8.84
C THR A 43 22.97 -10.40 9.59
N THR A 44 21.70 -10.65 9.19
CA THR A 44 20.53 -9.97 9.75
C THR A 44 19.83 -10.76 10.86
N GLY A 45 20.30 -11.99 11.15
CA GLY A 45 19.63 -12.88 12.10
C GLY A 45 18.24 -13.29 11.63
N SER A 46 18.10 -13.59 10.34
CA SER A 46 16.88 -14.08 9.69
C SER A 46 15.69 -13.12 9.77
N LEU A 47 15.92 -11.82 9.67
CA LEU A 47 14.83 -10.86 9.52
C LEU A 47 14.07 -11.10 8.22
N ASP A 48 12.75 -11.08 8.30
CA ASP A 48 11.85 -11.14 7.15
C ASP A 48 11.76 -9.79 6.41
N GLU A 49 11.15 -9.79 5.21
CA GLU A 49 10.99 -8.59 4.39
C GLU A 49 10.22 -7.48 5.13
N THR A 50 9.22 -7.84 5.94
CA THR A 50 8.39 -6.89 6.69
C THR A 50 9.23 -6.11 7.70
N LYS A 51 10.09 -6.82 8.46
CA LYS A 51 10.97 -6.19 9.45
C LYS A 51 12.05 -5.36 8.79
N ILE A 52 12.64 -5.82 7.67
CA ILE A 52 13.65 -5.08 6.92
C ILE A 52 13.03 -3.79 6.36
N THR A 53 11.82 -3.85 5.80
CA THR A 53 11.06 -2.68 5.32
C THR A 53 10.77 -1.69 6.44
N ALA A 54 10.39 -2.19 7.63
CA ALA A 54 10.15 -1.34 8.79
C ALA A 54 11.43 -0.61 9.26
N ILE A 55 12.58 -1.31 9.24
CA ILE A 55 13.88 -0.70 9.53
C ILE A 55 14.22 0.38 8.49
N GLU A 56 14.05 0.10 7.19
CA GLU A 56 14.33 1.06 6.12
C GLU A 56 13.45 2.31 6.25
N LYS A 57 12.12 2.14 6.46
CA LYS A 57 11.17 3.24 6.65
C LYS A 57 11.57 4.12 7.84
N GLU A 58 11.89 3.50 8.97
CA GLU A 58 12.26 4.23 10.18
C GLU A 58 13.64 4.89 10.04
N TRP A 59 14.59 4.25 9.37
CA TRP A 59 15.89 4.83 9.05
C TRP A 59 15.76 6.11 8.23
N LYS A 60 14.99 6.08 7.13
CA LYS A 60 14.70 7.25 6.29
C LYS A 60 14.04 8.36 7.09
N ARG A 61 13.03 8.04 7.91
CA ARG A 61 12.34 9.01 8.79
C ARG A 61 13.31 9.70 9.75
N LEU A 62 14.21 8.93 10.37
CA LEU A 62 15.18 9.49 11.29
C LEU A 62 16.24 10.34 10.59
N LEU A 63 16.68 9.98 9.40
CA LEU A 63 17.57 10.81 8.59
C LEU A 63 16.94 12.17 8.26
N GLU A 64 15.66 12.19 7.91
CA GLU A 64 14.91 13.44 7.70
C GLU A 64 14.83 14.27 8.98
N LEU A 65 14.56 13.63 10.12
CA LEU A 65 14.57 14.31 11.42
C LEU A 65 15.93 14.93 11.75
N VAL A 66 17.02 14.20 11.53
CA VAL A 66 18.40 14.72 11.75
C VAL A 66 18.67 15.91 10.85
N LYS A 67 18.37 15.80 9.57
CA LYS A 67 18.52 16.89 8.58
C LYS A 67 17.71 18.13 8.99
N ARG A 68 16.49 17.93 9.49
CA ARG A 68 15.63 19.02 9.97
C ARG A 68 16.18 19.65 11.22
N ARG A 69 16.69 18.86 12.15
CA ARG A 69 17.35 19.31 13.39
C ARG A 69 18.55 20.20 13.10
N GLU A 70 19.42 19.79 12.18
CA GLU A 70 20.59 20.56 11.73
C GLU A 70 20.16 21.90 11.12
N ALA A 71 19.12 21.93 10.30
CA ALA A 71 18.59 23.14 9.70
C ALA A 71 18.02 24.11 10.76
N ILE A 72 17.36 23.58 11.80
CA ILE A 72 16.82 24.37 12.92
C ILE A 72 17.95 24.95 13.76
N LEU A 73 18.94 24.12 14.16
CA LEU A 73 20.09 24.58 14.91
C LEU A 73 20.83 25.70 14.18
N LYS A 74 21.05 25.54 12.89
CA LYS A 74 21.66 26.58 12.06
C LYS A 74 20.83 27.87 12.07
N SER A 75 19.51 27.78 11.87
CA SER A 75 18.63 28.95 11.84
C SER A 75 18.58 29.72 13.15
N ILE A 76 18.64 29.02 14.30
CA ILE A 76 18.67 29.64 15.63
C ILE A 76 20.04 30.24 15.90
N ASN A 77 21.12 29.56 15.51
CA ASN A 77 22.48 30.05 15.66
C ASN A 77 22.74 31.33 14.83
N ASP A 78 22.22 31.37 13.59
CA ASP A 78 22.31 32.56 12.71
C ASP A 78 21.58 33.79 13.28
N GLN A 79 20.67 33.59 14.25
CA GLN A 79 19.99 34.63 15.04
C GLN A 79 20.70 34.96 16.36
N GLU A 80 21.82 34.32 16.68
CA GLU A 80 22.54 34.45 17.95
C GLU A 80 21.71 34.08 19.18
N LEU A 81 20.67 33.22 19.03
CA LEU A 81 19.74 32.81 20.09
C LEU A 81 19.98 31.38 20.59
N LEU A 82 20.99 30.67 20.08
CA LEU A 82 21.26 29.29 20.47
C LEU A 82 21.96 29.23 21.83
N THR A 83 21.31 28.64 22.83
CA THR A 83 21.88 28.34 24.13
C THR A 83 22.24 26.86 24.24
N PRO A 84 23.19 26.45 25.12
CA PRO A 84 23.55 25.06 25.33
C PRO A 84 22.35 24.18 25.74
N GLU A 85 21.44 24.69 26.55
CA GLU A 85 20.23 23.99 27.01
C GLU A 85 19.25 23.78 25.87
N LEU A 86 19.10 24.76 24.96
CA LEU A 86 18.25 24.68 23.79
C LEU A 86 18.83 23.69 22.78
N GLU A 87 20.14 23.71 22.58
CA GLU A 87 20.85 22.76 21.72
C GLU A 87 20.67 21.32 22.21
N GLU A 88 20.83 21.07 23.52
CA GLU A 88 20.60 19.76 24.12
C GLU A 88 19.13 19.30 23.92
N LYS A 89 18.17 20.19 24.18
CA LYS A 89 16.74 19.92 24.00
C LYS A 89 16.39 19.55 22.53
N ILE A 90 16.94 20.29 21.56
CA ILE A 90 16.78 20.00 20.14
C ILE A 90 17.43 18.66 19.79
N ASN A 91 18.66 18.39 20.28
CA ASN A 91 19.37 17.16 19.96
C ASN A 91 18.76 15.91 20.59
N SER A 92 18.08 16.02 21.72
CA SER A 92 17.39 14.92 22.39
C SER A 92 15.97 14.64 21.86
N CYS A 93 15.41 15.52 21.03
CA CYS A 93 14.06 15.38 20.48
C CYS A 93 14.01 14.38 19.33
N TRP A 94 13.16 13.34 19.42
CA TRP A 94 12.96 12.29 18.42
C TRP A 94 11.61 12.37 17.69
N ASN A 95 10.83 13.41 17.97
CA ASN A 95 9.53 13.65 17.37
C ASN A 95 9.57 14.93 16.53
N MET A 96 9.13 14.86 15.28
CA MET A 96 9.14 15.99 14.35
C MET A 96 8.22 17.13 14.83
N THR A 97 7.06 16.80 15.39
CA THR A 97 6.09 17.78 15.88
C THR A 97 6.62 18.53 17.08
N GLU A 98 7.20 17.81 18.03
CA GLU A 98 7.85 18.41 19.20
C GLU A 98 9.05 19.28 18.80
N LEU A 99 9.83 18.84 17.81
CA LEU A 99 10.95 19.59 17.27
C LEU A 99 10.48 20.92 16.62
N GLU A 100 9.39 20.90 15.88
CA GLU A 100 8.80 22.11 15.30
C GLU A 100 8.24 23.06 16.39
N ASP A 101 7.69 22.54 17.49
CA ASP A 101 7.22 23.35 18.60
C ASP A 101 8.40 24.03 19.35
N ILE A 102 9.51 23.31 19.54
CA ILE A 102 10.72 23.91 20.13
C ILE A 102 11.24 25.04 19.23
N TYR A 103 11.15 24.88 17.91
CA TYR A 103 11.59 25.87 16.93
C TYR A 103 10.62 27.04 16.76
N LEU A 104 9.33 26.87 17.08
CA LEU A 104 8.27 27.84 16.78
C LEU A 104 8.55 29.28 17.25
N PRO A 105 9.08 29.53 18.47
CA PRO A 105 9.46 30.88 18.93
C PRO A 105 10.57 31.54 18.10
N TYR A 106 11.46 30.74 17.52
CA TYR A 106 12.65 31.19 16.78
C TYR A 106 12.44 31.25 15.26
N LYS A 107 11.29 30.76 14.81
CA LYS A 107 10.99 30.69 13.38
C LYS A 107 10.79 32.11 12.83
N PRO A 108 11.49 32.50 11.74
CA PRO A 108 11.28 33.79 11.08
C PRO A 108 9.81 34.02 10.75
N LYS A 109 9.22 35.07 11.28
CA LYS A 109 7.78 35.36 11.15
C LYS A 109 7.52 36.37 10.04
N ARG A 110 6.41 36.20 9.35
CA ARG A 110 5.84 37.26 8.53
C ARG A 110 5.22 38.32 9.47
N LYS A 111 4.85 39.48 8.92
CA LYS A 111 4.19 40.53 9.69
C LYS A 111 2.89 40.00 10.36
N THR A 112 2.93 39.93 11.72
CA THR A 112 1.82 39.46 12.57
C THR A 112 1.23 40.62 13.34
N ARG A 113 0.06 40.43 13.98
CA ARG A 113 -0.51 41.46 14.91
C ARG A 113 0.47 41.73 16.05
N ALA A 114 1.08 40.67 16.59
CA ALA A 114 2.06 40.80 17.68
C ALA A 114 3.34 41.54 17.23
N SER A 115 3.86 41.26 16.00
CA SER A 115 5.02 42.00 15.49
C SER A 115 4.69 43.48 15.30
N ALA A 116 3.49 43.81 14.78
CA ALA A 116 3.06 45.18 14.65
C ALA A 116 2.89 45.89 16.01
N ALA A 117 2.45 45.14 17.03
CA ALA A 117 2.35 45.69 18.41
C ALA A 117 3.75 45.90 19.03
N ARG A 118 4.73 45.04 18.76
CA ARG A 118 6.14 45.23 19.19
C ARG A 118 6.77 46.46 18.51
N GLU A 119 6.53 46.65 17.21
CA GLU A 119 6.98 47.84 16.49
C GLU A 119 6.43 49.16 17.14
N LYS A 120 5.26 49.12 17.73
CA LYS A 120 4.63 50.23 18.48
C LYS A 120 5.13 50.38 19.91
N GLY A 121 6.10 49.54 20.37
CA GLY A 121 6.67 49.60 21.70
C GLY A 121 5.84 49.00 22.83
N LEU A 122 4.88 48.11 22.52
CA LEU A 122 3.93 47.55 23.50
C LEU A 122 4.42 46.25 24.19
N GLU A 123 5.60 45.75 23.87
CA GLU A 123 6.13 44.55 24.49
C GLU A 123 6.38 44.64 26.00
N PRO A 124 6.93 45.77 26.55
CA PRO A 124 7.07 45.91 27.98
C PRO A 124 5.70 45.95 28.72
N LEU A 125 4.66 46.47 28.11
CA LEU A 125 3.30 46.42 28.65
C LEU A 125 2.79 44.99 28.71
N ALA A 126 3.04 44.20 27.67
CA ALA A 126 2.67 42.79 27.64
C ALA A 126 3.39 41.99 28.73
N GLU A 127 4.67 42.27 28.98
CA GLU A 127 5.47 41.64 30.07
C GLU A 127 4.88 41.97 31.46
N ILE A 128 4.51 43.25 31.72
CA ILE A 128 3.86 43.67 32.97
C ILE A 128 2.53 42.95 33.17
N ILE A 129 1.70 42.88 32.13
CA ILE A 129 0.42 42.16 32.17
C ILE A 129 0.65 40.68 32.46
N MET A 130 1.61 40.06 31.76
CA MET A 130 1.92 38.63 31.94
C MET A 130 2.47 38.30 33.32
N ALA A 131 3.18 39.22 33.98
CA ALA A 131 3.66 39.07 35.34
C ALA A 131 2.53 39.02 36.38
N GLN A 132 1.35 39.58 36.10
CA GLN A 132 0.12 39.56 36.92
C GLN A 132 0.33 40.09 38.33
N LYS A 133 1.12 41.17 38.48
CA LYS A 133 1.44 41.79 39.81
C LYS A 133 0.61 43.02 40.10
N ASP A 134 -0.01 43.65 39.08
CA ASP A 134 -0.61 44.95 39.14
C ASP A 134 -2.13 44.91 38.96
N ASP A 135 -2.84 45.78 39.79
CA ASP A 135 -4.27 45.94 39.80
C ASP A 135 -4.75 47.21 39.07
N LYS A 136 -3.81 48.07 38.59
CA LYS A 136 -4.14 49.37 37.92
C LYS A 136 -3.58 49.39 36.50
N ILE A 137 -3.99 48.42 35.71
CA ILE A 137 -3.40 48.20 34.41
C ILE A 137 -3.65 49.34 33.43
N ASP A 138 -4.82 50.01 33.53
CA ASP A 138 -5.15 51.17 32.72
C ASP A 138 -4.18 52.34 32.90
N LYS A 139 -3.78 52.63 34.17
CA LYS A 139 -2.78 53.66 34.45
C LYS A 139 -1.37 53.32 33.95
N ILE A 140 -1.09 52.04 33.86
CA ILE A 140 0.20 51.58 33.30
C ILE A 140 0.12 51.72 31.77
N ALA A 141 -1.00 51.36 31.15
CA ALA A 141 -1.20 51.43 29.71
C ALA A 141 -1.16 52.90 29.19
N GLU A 142 -1.62 53.88 29.99
CA GLU A 142 -1.52 55.34 29.66
C GLU A 142 -0.07 55.73 29.29
N LYS A 143 0.95 55.09 29.86
CA LYS A 143 2.35 55.44 29.63
C LYS A 143 2.86 54.98 28.26
N TYR A 144 2.10 54.14 27.56
CA TYR A 144 2.47 53.57 26.27
C TYR A 144 1.64 54.20 25.10
N LEU A 145 0.89 55.29 25.40
CA LEU A 145 0.15 56.04 24.37
C LEU A 145 1.15 56.85 23.53
N ASN A 146 0.96 56.81 22.23
CA ASN A 146 1.73 57.55 21.23
C ASN A 146 0.89 57.75 19.97
N ASP A 147 1.45 58.40 18.94
CA ASP A 147 0.74 58.68 17.68
C ASP A 147 0.16 57.44 16.99
N GLU A 148 0.75 56.27 17.21
CA GLU A 148 0.30 54.99 16.67
C GLU A 148 -0.59 54.18 17.64
N VAL A 149 -0.65 54.61 18.91
CA VAL A 149 -1.44 53.97 19.98
C VAL A 149 -2.32 55.07 20.64
N PRO A 150 -3.49 55.34 20.06
CA PRO A 150 -4.25 56.54 20.40
C PRO A 150 -4.99 56.51 21.76
N ASP A 151 -5.25 55.31 22.29
CA ASP A 151 -5.99 55.15 23.54
C ASP A 151 -5.54 53.89 24.34
N ILE A 152 -6.00 53.79 25.57
CA ILE A 152 -5.69 52.69 26.51
C ILE A 152 -6.12 51.34 25.93
N GLU A 153 -7.29 51.25 25.29
CA GLU A 153 -7.77 49.99 24.73
C GLU A 153 -6.88 49.53 23.57
N ALA A 154 -6.40 50.44 22.73
CA ALA A 154 -5.42 50.12 21.67
C ALA A 154 -4.10 49.61 22.25
N ALA A 155 -3.63 50.19 23.36
CA ALA A 155 -2.44 49.73 24.07
C ALA A 155 -2.63 48.31 24.66
N LEU A 156 -3.76 48.08 25.33
CA LEU A 156 -4.11 46.78 25.90
C LEU A 156 -4.35 45.71 24.81
N ALA A 157 -5.02 46.07 23.71
CA ALA A 157 -5.26 45.19 22.59
C ALA A 157 -3.92 44.70 21.94
N GLY A 158 -2.98 45.65 21.73
CA GLY A 158 -1.65 45.30 21.22
C GLY A 158 -0.85 44.40 22.18
N ALA A 159 -0.88 44.71 23.49
CA ALA A 159 -0.28 43.87 24.50
C ALA A 159 -0.93 42.45 24.53
N ARG A 160 -2.25 42.36 24.43
CA ARG A 160 -2.96 41.06 24.31
C ARG A 160 -2.54 40.27 23.07
N ASP A 161 -2.35 40.93 21.92
CA ASP A 161 -1.86 40.25 20.72
C ASP A 161 -0.46 39.63 20.91
N ILE A 162 0.44 40.33 21.63
CA ILE A 162 1.76 39.80 21.98
C ILE A 162 1.63 38.63 22.94
N ILE A 163 0.84 38.74 24.00
CA ILE A 163 0.62 37.65 24.98
C ILE A 163 0.00 36.42 24.28
N ALA A 164 -0.96 36.64 23.37
CA ALA A 164 -1.59 35.56 22.61
C ALA A 164 -0.56 34.80 21.76
N GLU A 165 0.44 35.48 21.18
CA GLU A 165 1.54 34.86 20.46
C GLU A 165 2.42 34.04 21.41
N TRP A 166 2.81 34.56 22.56
CA TRP A 166 3.58 33.82 23.57
C TRP A 166 2.86 32.55 24.05
N ILE A 167 1.54 32.61 24.27
CA ILE A 167 0.72 31.45 24.64
C ILE A 167 0.72 30.40 23.53
N ASN A 168 0.56 30.82 22.27
CA ASN A 168 0.58 29.93 21.12
C ASN A 168 1.95 29.23 20.92
N GLU A 169 3.04 29.89 21.29
CA GLU A 169 4.40 29.38 21.17
C GLU A 169 4.85 28.56 22.37
N ASN A 170 4.05 28.52 23.41
CA ASN A 170 4.37 27.76 24.60
C ASN A 170 4.14 26.27 24.37
N ALA A 171 5.21 25.47 24.50
CA ALA A 171 5.17 24.03 24.26
C ALA A 171 4.21 23.28 25.20
N ASP A 172 4.11 23.69 26.47
CA ASP A 172 3.21 23.05 27.44
C ASP A 172 1.73 23.29 27.09
N ALA A 173 1.39 24.54 26.67
CA ALA A 173 0.07 24.86 26.21
C ALA A 173 -0.31 24.05 24.97
N ARG A 174 0.59 23.96 23.98
CA ARG A 174 0.37 23.15 22.76
C ARG A 174 0.19 21.68 23.10
N ASN A 175 1.07 21.10 23.92
CA ASN A 175 1.00 19.72 24.35
C ASN A 175 -0.31 19.44 25.11
N LYS A 176 -0.75 20.37 25.97
CA LYS A 176 -1.99 20.21 26.71
C LYS A 176 -3.20 20.17 25.77
N ILE A 177 -3.24 21.04 24.77
CA ILE A 177 -4.33 21.04 23.77
C ILE A 177 -4.27 19.78 22.89
N ARG A 178 -3.07 19.30 22.48
CA ARG A 178 -2.94 18.00 21.76
C ARG A 178 -3.54 16.86 22.56
N GLN A 179 -3.19 16.75 23.86
CA GLN A 179 -3.75 15.70 24.71
C GLN A 179 -5.27 15.74 24.77
N LEU A 180 -5.87 16.94 24.77
CA LEU A 180 -7.33 17.06 24.70
C LEU A 180 -7.86 16.63 23.32
N PHE A 181 -7.19 17.02 22.22
CA PHE A 181 -7.58 16.56 20.88
C PHE A 181 -7.44 15.05 20.72
N GLU A 182 -6.38 14.45 21.24
CA GLU A 182 -6.19 12.98 21.21
C GLU A 182 -7.34 12.24 21.88
N ARG A 183 -7.85 12.77 23.02
CA ARG A 183 -8.89 12.12 23.81
C ARG A 183 -10.29 12.45 23.34
N ASP A 184 -10.55 13.74 23.05
CA ASP A 184 -11.92 14.30 22.97
C ASP A 184 -12.27 14.86 21.58
N ALA A 185 -11.35 14.82 20.60
CA ALA A 185 -11.64 15.45 19.30
C ALA A 185 -12.80 14.75 18.59
N ILE A 186 -13.69 15.57 18.06
CA ILE A 186 -14.84 15.16 17.26
C ILE A 186 -14.60 15.59 15.81
N ILE A 187 -14.71 14.65 14.88
CA ILE A 187 -14.83 14.96 13.46
C ILE A 187 -16.29 15.22 13.12
N SER A 188 -16.56 16.32 12.46
CA SER A 188 -17.92 16.69 12.02
C SER A 188 -17.90 17.05 10.55
N SER A 189 -18.96 16.69 9.83
CA SER A 189 -19.14 17.10 8.45
C SER A 189 -20.57 17.60 8.20
N LYS A 190 -20.69 18.65 7.36
CA LYS A 190 -21.98 19.21 6.92
C LYS A 190 -21.96 19.42 5.42
N VAL A 191 -23.08 19.11 4.77
CA VAL A 191 -23.24 19.36 3.33
C VAL A 191 -23.25 20.86 3.03
N ILE A 192 -22.63 21.22 1.91
CA ILE A 192 -22.78 22.56 1.34
C ILE A 192 -24.09 22.56 0.54
N GLU A 193 -25.13 23.22 1.03
CA GLU A 193 -26.51 23.14 0.50
C GLU A 193 -26.60 23.26 -1.03
N LYS A 194 -25.79 24.11 -1.65
CA LYS A 194 -25.74 24.28 -3.12
C LYS A 194 -25.20 23.08 -3.86
N LYS A 195 -24.60 22.11 -3.16
CA LYS A 195 -23.95 20.90 -3.71
C LYS A 195 -24.63 19.59 -3.28
N LYS A 196 -25.79 19.70 -2.65
CA LYS A 196 -26.50 18.55 -2.07
C LYS A 196 -26.87 17.52 -3.10
N ASP A 197 -27.38 17.93 -4.26
CA ASP A 197 -27.82 17.04 -5.34
C ASP A 197 -26.62 16.34 -6.05
N GLU A 198 -25.50 17.05 -6.19
CA GLU A 198 -24.25 16.49 -6.74
C GLU A 198 -23.60 15.49 -5.78
N GLY A 199 -23.87 15.62 -4.48
CA GLY A 199 -23.24 14.88 -3.40
C GLY A 199 -23.97 13.63 -2.95
N THR A 200 -24.97 13.11 -3.65
CA THR A 200 -25.83 12.00 -3.21
C THR A 200 -25.05 10.75 -2.74
N LYS A 201 -23.91 10.45 -3.39
CA LYS A 201 -23.01 9.35 -2.98
C LYS A 201 -22.41 9.52 -1.57
N TYR A 202 -22.46 10.72 -0.98
CA TYR A 202 -21.96 11.06 0.35
C TYR A 202 -23.09 11.37 1.34
N GLN A 203 -24.32 11.00 1.05
CA GLN A 203 -25.51 11.34 1.84
C GLN A 203 -25.39 10.95 3.31
N ASP A 204 -24.75 9.82 3.61
CA ASP A 204 -24.52 9.34 4.98
C ASP A 204 -23.64 10.31 5.81
N TYR A 205 -22.94 11.26 5.17
CA TYR A 205 -22.05 12.23 5.79
C TYR A 205 -22.54 13.68 5.70
N PHE A 206 -23.79 13.93 5.27
CA PHE A 206 -24.35 15.28 5.11
C PHE A 206 -24.55 16.02 6.43
N ASP A 207 -24.81 15.30 7.49
CA ASP A 207 -24.83 15.79 8.87
C ASP A 207 -24.27 14.66 9.77
N PHE A 208 -22.95 14.61 9.88
CA PHE A 208 -22.25 13.53 10.53
C PHE A 208 -21.35 14.06 11.64
N SER A 209 -21.26 13.32 12.74
CA SER A 209 -20.39 13.63 13.87
C SER A 209 -20.03 12.37 14.65
N GLU A 210 -18.77 12.15 14.88
CA GLU A 210 -18.28 11.08 15.77
C GLU A 210 -16.91 11.42 16.40
N PRO A 211 -16.52 10.75 17.52
CA PRO A 211 -15.17 10.86 18.06
C PRO A 211 -14.11 10.48 16.99
N LEU A 212 -13.10 11.34 16.81
CA LEU A 212 -12.04 11.12 15.80
C LEU A 212 -11.30 9.79 16.01
N GLU A 213 -11.06 9.42 17.27
CA GLU A 213 -10.40 8.16 17.63
C GLU A 213 -11.17 6.92 17.12
N ARG A 214 -12.52 7.01 17.05
CA ARG A 214 -13.40 5.93 16.60
C ARG A 214 -13.73 5.98 15.11
N CYS A 215 -13.34 7.05 14.43
CA CYS A 215 -13.61 7.20 13.01
C CYS A 215 -12.79 6.22 12.19
N ALA A 216 -13.45 5.23 11.62
CA ALA A 216 -12.78 4.23 10.79
C ALA A 216 -12.13 4.87 9.56
N GLY A 217 -10.93 4.40 9.18
CA GLY A 217 -10.13 4.98 8.09
C GLY A 217 -10.90 5.16 6.79
N HIS A 218 -11.74 4.20 6.38
CA HIS A 218 -12.54 4.31 5.15
C HIS A 218 -13.60 5.44 5.22
N ARG A 219 -14.21 5.69 6.40
CA ARG A 219 -15.14 6.81 6.58
C ARG A 219 -14.40 8.15 6.51
N LEU A 220 -13.26 8.23 7.19
CA LEU A 220 -12.40 9.41 7.12
C LEU A 220 -12.00 9.75 5.68
N LEU A 221 -11.58 8.75 4.91
CA LEU A 221 -11.21 8.93 3.50
C LEU A 221 -12.40 9.39 2.65
N ALA A 222 -13.59 8.82 2.86
CA ALA A 222 -14.81 9.26 2.18
C ALA A 222 -15.17 10.71 2.48
N ILE A 223 -15.15 11.10 3.76
CA ILE A 223 -15.44 12.47 4.24
C ILE A 223 -14.42 13.47 3.66
N ARG A 224 -13.12 13.15 3.73
CA ARG A 224 -12.04 13.99 3.21
C ARG A 224 -12.10 14.15 1.69
N ARG A 225 -12.48 13.09 0.98
CA ARG A 225 -12.72 13.15 -0.46
C ARG A 225 -13.90 14.06 -0.82
N ALA A 226 -15.02 13.92 -0.10
CA ALA A 226 -16.18 14.78 -0.31
C ALA A 226 -15.88 16.26 0.00
N GLU A 227 -15.01 16.54 0.98
CA GLU A 227 -14.50 17.88 1.26
C GLU A 227 -13.65 18.42 0.10
N GLN A 228 -12.73 17.58 -0.44
CA GLN A 228 -11.90 17.97 -1.57
C GLN A 228 -12.72 18.20 -2.85
N GLU A 229 -13.79 17.44 -3.05
CA GLU A 229 -14.77 17.65 -4.13
C GLU A 229 -15.69 18.89 -3.88
N GLY A 230 -15.54 19.58 -2.74
CA GLY A 230 -16.31 20.75 -2.38
C GLY A 230 -17.78 20.47 -2.03
N ILE A 231 -18.10 19.25 -1.63
CA ILE A 231 -19.46 18.81 -1.27
C ILE A 231 -19.71 18.97 0.23
N LEU A 232 -18.73 18.60 1.07
CA LEU A 232 -18.81 18.71 2.52
C LEU A 232 -17.92 19.84 3.06
N ARG A 233 -18.34 20.42 4.18
CA ARG A 233 -17.48 21.19 5.07
C ARG A 233 -17.15 20.30 6.26
N VAL A 234 -15.86 20.13 6.54
CA VAL A 234 -15.35 19.23 7.60
C VAL A 234 -14.62 20.02 8.66
N SER A 235 -14.81 19.69 9.93
CA SER A 235 -14.07 20.24 11.06
C SER A 235 -13.67 19.14 12.04
N ILE A 236 -12.53 19.35 12.70
CA ILE A 236 -12.08 18.53 13.82
C ILE A 236 -11.90 19.48 15.00
N SER A 237 -12.66 19.30 16.07
CA SER A 237 -12.68 20.23 17.19
C SER A 237 -12.90 19.52 18.51
N ILE A 238 -12.56 20.23 19.58
CA ILE A 238 -12.89 19.88 20.97
C ILE A 238 -13.78 20.95 21.57
N GLU A 239 -14.30 20.70 22.75
CA GLU A 239 -15.08 21.69 23.50
C GLU A 239 -14.20 22.89 23.88
N ASN A 240 -14.61 24.10 23.48
CA ASN A 240 -13.81 25.31 23.64
C ASN A 240 -13.58 25.67 25.10
N GLU A 241 -14.59 25.54 25.96
CA GLU A 241 -14.52 25.86 27.38
C GLU A 241 -13.46 25.02 28.07
N SER A 242 -13.49 23.71 27.88
CA SER A 242 -12.51 22.78 28.45
C SER A 242 -11.08 23.08 28.00
N ALA A 243 -10.89 23.47 26.73
CA ALA A 243 -9.61 23.85 26.19
C ALA A 243 -9.07 25.14 26.85
N ILE A 244 -9.92 26.18 26.91
CA ILE A 244 -9.56 27.48 27.52
C ILE A 244 -9.19 27.30 28.99
N GLU A 245 -10.03 26.60 29.77
CA GLU A 245 -9.75 26.30 31.18
C GLU A 245 -8.41 25.58 31.39
N SER A 246 -8.07 24.69 30.46
CA SER A 246 -6.79 23.97 30.53
C SER A 246 -5.59 24.89 30.31
N ILE A 247 -5.70 25.90 29.44
CA ILE A 247 -4.68 26.92 29.23
C ILE A 247 -4.63 27.90 30.39
N GLU A 248 -5.80 28.31 30.91
CA GLU A 248 -5.90 29.21 32.08
C GLU A 248 -5.16 28.62 33.29
N LYS A 249 -5.24 27.33 33.54
CA LYS A 249 -4.49 26.64 34.61
C LYS A 249 -2.97 26.77 34.48
N ILE A 250 -2.45 26.98 33.28
CA ILE A 250 -1.01 27.17 33.03
C ILE A 250 -0.59 28.63 33.29
N PHE A 251 -1.40 29.57 32.81
CA PHE A 251 -0.98 30.98 32.73
C PHE A 251 -1.60 31.90 33.77
N ILE A 252 -2.80 31.63 34.29
CA ILE A 252 -3.43 32.51 35.29
C ILE A 252 -2.91 32.16 36.68
N LYS A 253 -2.25 33.16 37.28
CA LYS A 253 -1.59 33.01 38.60
C LYS A 253 -2.32 33.81 39.69
N ASN A 254 -3.07 34.84 39.34
CA ASN A 254 -3.71 35.77 40.25
C ASN A 254 -5.15 36.08 39.78
N LYS A 255 -5.87 36.90 40.60
CA LYS A 255 -7.27 37.35 40.30
C LYS A 255 -7.36 38.87 40.14
N ASN A 256 -6.30 39.50 39.67
CA ASN A 256 -6.22 40.97 39.50
C ASN A 256 -6.56 41.37 38.04
N GLU A 257 -6.56 42.70 37.77
CA GLU A 257 -6.87 43.23 36.43
C GLU A 257 -5.93 42.70 35.35
N SER A 258 -4.63 42.53 35.67
CA SER A 258 -3.69 41.90 34.75
C SER A 258 -4.07 40.47 34.38
N ALA A 259 -4.54 39.67 35.36
CA ALA A 259 -5.01 38.31 35.12
C ALA A 259 -6.23 38.29 34.20
N VAL A 260 -7.12 39.26 34.26
CA VAL A 260 -8.24 39.41 33.35
C VAL A 260 -7.77 39.64 31.92
N GLN A 261 -6.75 40.49 31.70
CA GLN A 261 -6.16 40.71 30.37
C GLN A 261 -5.49 39.47 29.84
N VAL A 262 -4.79 38.71 30.68
CA VAL A 262 -4.22 37.37 30.29
C VAL A 262 -5.33 36.41 29.91
N GLY A 263 -6.45 36.35 30.64
CA GLY A 263 -7.61 35.53 30.30
C GLY A 263 -8.23 35.88 28.93
N LEU A 264 -8.31 37.17 28.61
CA LEU A 264 -8.74 37.63 27.27
C LEU A 264 -7.76 37.19 26.18
N SER A 265 -6.45 37.29 26.46
CA SER A 265 -5.39 36.86 25.55
C SER A 265 -5.42 35.34 25.34
N ILE A 266 -5.74 34.54 26.35
CA ILE A 266 -5.88 33.05 26.24
C ILE A 266 -7.04 32.72 25.30
N LYS A 267 -8.18 33.38 25.43
CA LYS A 267 -9.36 33.18 24.57
C LYS A 267 -9.05 33.50 23.10
N ASP A 268 -8.34 34.59 22.84
CA ASP A 268 -7.90 34.94 21.49
C ASP A 268 -6.83 33.97 20.96
N ALA A 269 -5.80 33.66 21.77
CA ALA A 269 -4.76 32.71 21.42
C ALA A 269 -5.34 31.34 21.04
N TYR A 270 -6.28 30.82 21.81
CA TYR A 270 -6.93 29.56 21.53
C TYR A 270 -7.71 29.62 20.20
N LYS A 271 -8.64 30.55 20.08
CA LYS A 271 -9.56 30.62 18.92
C LYS A 271 -8.84 30.93 17.61
N ARG A 272 -7.87 31.84 17.64
CA ARG A 272 -7.22 32.36 16.43
C ARG A 272 -5.95 31.63 16.05
N LEU A 273 -5.22 31.09 17.00
CA LEU A 273 -3.87 30.53 16.77
C LEU A 273 -3.80 29.04 17.09
N LEU A 274 -4.07 28.64 18.34
CA LEU A 274 -3.87 27.26 18.79
C LEU A 274 -4.86 26.29 18.15
N ALA A 275 -6.17 26.54 18.23
CA ALA A 275 -7.18 25.61 17.73
C ALA A 275 -7.03 25.37 16.22
N PRO A 276 -6.88 26.37 15.33
CA PRO A 276 -6.67 26.14 13.90
C PRO A 276 -5.36 25.39 13.59
N SER A 277 -4.29 25.68 14.37
CA SER A 277 -2.99 25.01 14.20
C SER A 277 -3.07 23.52 14.56
N ILE A 278 -3.64 23.22 15.73
CA ILE A 278 -3.77 21.85 16.23
C ILE A 278 -4.82 21.08 15.41
N GLU A 279 -5.93 21.70 15.01
CA GLU A 279 -6.89 21.11 14.08
C GLU A 279 -6.18 20.66 12.80
N THR A 280 -5.36 21.53 12.20
CA THR A 280 -4.60 21.19 10.98
C THR A 280 -3.66 20.01 11.21
N GLU A 281 -3.00 19.94 12.38
CA GLU A 281 -2.14 18.83 12.78
C GLU A 281 -2.94 17.52 12.83
N PHE A 282 -4.10 17.50 13.49
CA PHE A 282 -4.96 16.33 13.61
C PHE A 282 -5.64 15.96 12.29
N ARG A 283 -5.97 16.94 11.45
CA ARG A 283 -6.46 16.70 10.10
C ARG A 283 -5.44 15.96 9.24
N ASN A 284 -4.18 16.33 9.34
CA ASN A 284 -3.09 15.72 8.58
C ASN A 284 -2.72 14.34 9.16
N SER A 285 -2.53 14.23 10.47
CA SER A 285 -2.13 12.97 11.12
C SER A 285 -3.19 11.89 10.98
N SER A 286 -4.48 12.21 11.17
CA SER A 286 -5.57 11.26 10.96
C SER A 286 -5.68 10.81 9.50
N LYS A 287 -5.48 11.74 8.54
CA LYS A 287 -5.46 11.40 7.11
C LYS A 287 -4.28 10.49 6.76
N THR A 288 -3.08 10.79 7.26
CA THR A 288 -1.89 9.94 7.05
C THR A 288 -2.11 8.54 7.59
N LYS A 289 -2.66 8.41 8.80
CA LYS A 289 -2.98 7.11 9.39
C LYS A 289 -4.00 6.34 8.55
N ALA A 290 -5.07 7.00 8.09
CA ALA A 290 -6.07 6.37 7.23
C ALA A 290 -5.51 5.95 5.87
N ASP A 291 -4.59 6.76 5.29
CA ASP A 291 -3.87 6.41 4.05
C ASP A 291 -3.00 5.18 4.23
N GLU A 292 -2.19 5.12 5.29
CA GLU A 292 -1.32 3.97 5.58
C GLU A 292 -2.14 2.69 5.77
N GLU A 293 -3.24 2.77 6.50
CA GLU A 293 -4.16 1.64 6.71
C GLU A 293 -4.78 1.15 5.40
N ALA A 294 -5.23 2.05 4.54
CA ALA A 294 -5.83 1.70 3.26
C ALA A 294 -4.78 1.13 2.29
N ILE A 295 -3.60 1.77 2.19
CA ILE A 295 -2.50 1.30 1.34
C ILE A 295 -2.04 -0.09 1.76
N SER A 296 -1.99 -0.40 3.06
CA SER A 296 -1.66 -1.74 3.55
C SER A 296 -2.65 -2.80 3.04
N VAL A 297 -3.95 -2.51 3.04
CA VAL A 297 -4.98 -3.41 2.50
C VAL A 297 -4.83 -3.55 0.98
N PHE A 298 -4.59 -2.45 0.27
CA PHE A 298 -4.38 -2.49 -1.19
C PHE A 298 -3.13 -3.28 -1.57
N ALA A 299 -2.05 -3.13 -0.78
CA ALA A 299 -0.82 -3.89 -0.94
C ALA A 299 -1.06 -5.40 -0.77
N GLU A 300 -1.81 -5.79 0.26
CA GLU A 300 -2.16 -7.20 0.48
C GLU A 300 -3.05 -7.75 -0.65
N ASN A 301 -4.07 -7.01 -1.07
CA ASN A 301 -4.91 -7.40 -2.20
C ASN A 301 -4.11 -7.57 -3.50
N LEU A 302 -3.18 -6.64 -3.79
CA LEU A 302 -2.31 -6.77 -4.95
C LEU A 302 -1.39 -7.99 -4.84
N HIS A 303 -0.80 -8.21 -3.67
CA HIS A 303 0.08 -9.37 -3.42
C HIS A 303 -0.64 -10.68 -3.72
N GLN A 304 -1.86 -10.84 -3.23
CA GLN A 304 -2.66 -12.03 -3.46
C GLN A 304 -3.04 -12.19 -4.95
N LEU A 305 -3.37 -11.09 -5.63
CA LEU A 305 -3.67 -11.11 -7.05
C LEU A 305 -2.46 -11.53 -7.90
N LEU A 306 -1.27 -11.00 -7.60
CA LEU A 306 -0.03 -11.33 -8.30
C LEU A 306 0.39 -12.79 -8.06
N LEU A 307 0.12 -13.32 -6.87
CA LEU A 307 0.42 -14.71 -6.50
C LEU A 307 -0.73 -15.67 -6.76
N SER A 308 -1.75 -15.27 -7.52
CA SER A 308 -2.81 -16.19 -7.95
C SER A 308 -2.23 -17.35 -8.77
N PRO A 309 -2.74 -18.58 -8.61
CA PRO A 309 -2.23 -19.76 -9.28
C PRO A 309 -2.28 -19.64 -10.81
N PRO A 310 -1.17 -19.83 -11.54
CA PRO A 310 -1.16 -19.82 -12.99
C PRO A 310 -1.73 -21.12 -13.57
N LEU A 311 -2.42 -21.01 -14.71
CA LEU A 311 -2.84 -22.17 -15.49
C LEU A 311 -1.64 -22.87 -16.18
N GLY A 312 -0.62 -22.08 -16.50
CA GLY A 312 0.54 -22.54 -17.27
C GLY A 312 0.33 -22.52 -18.79
N PRO A 313 1.21 -23.21 -19.54
CA PRO A 313 1.25 -23.17 -21.01
C PRO A 313 0.17 -24.06 -21.64
N LYS A 314 -1.07 -23.54 -21.75
CA LYS A 314 -2.20 -24.19 -22.44
C LYS A 314 -2.69 -23.33 -23.59
N VAL A 315 -3.17 -23.97 -24.67
CA VAL A 315 -3.87 -23.26 -25.76
C VAL A 315 -5.18 -22.70 -25.20
N THR A 316 -5.27 -21.37 -25.18
CA THR A 316 -6.33 -20.65 -24.46
C THR A 316 -7.17 -19.81 -25.40
N MET A 317 -8.49 -19.94 -25.32
CA MET A 317 -9.44 -18.99 -25.89
C MET A 317 -9.75 -17.94 -24.83
N ALA A 318 -9.61 -16.65 -25.14
CA ALA A 318 -9.93 -15.60 -24.19
C ALA A 318 -11.03 -14.69 -24.74
N ILE A 319 -11.93 -14.27 -23.85
CA ILE A 319 -13.11 -13.48 -24.21
C ILE A 319 -13.16 -12.26 -23.27
N ASP A 320 -13.18 -11.09 -23.88
CA ASP A 320 -13.50 -9.81 -23.22
C ASP A 320 -14.99 -9.53 -23.50
N PRO A 321 -15.87 -9.69 -22.49
CA PRO A 321 -17.32 -9.61 -22.66
C PRO A 321 -17.81 -8.18 -22.96
N GLY A 322 -18.91 -8.06 -23.68
CA GLY A 322 -19.53 -6.77 -23.93
C GLY A 322 -20.87 -6.87 -24.65
N PHE A 323 -21.88 -6.12 -24.17
CA PHE A 323 -23.22 -6.11 -24.75
C PHE A 323 -23.28 -5.36 -26.09
N ARG A 324 -22.94 -4.07 -26.12
CA ARG A 324 -23.12 -3.21 -27.29
C ARG A 324 -22.07 -3.43 -28.38
N THR A 325 -20.83 -3.58 -28.00
CA THR A 325 -19.70 -3.72 -28.94
C THR A 325 -19.41 -5.17 -29.30
N GLY A 326 -20.19 -6.12 -28.76
CA GLY A 326 -19.95 -7.55 -28.84
C GLY A 326 -18.79 -8.02 -27.99
N CYS A 327 -18.68 -9.33 -27.78
CA CYS A 327 -17.59 -9.96 -27.05
C CYS A 327 -16.37 -10.10 -27.97
N LYS A 328 -15.20 -9.64 -27.52
CA LYS A 328 -13.92 -9.77 -28.23
C LYS A 328 -13.27 -11.10 -27.88
N LEU A 329 -13.16 -11.96 -28.85
CA LEU A 329 -12.64 -13.31 -28.71
C LEU A 329 -11.28 -13.43 -29.40
N VAL A 330 -10.32 -13.99 -28.68
CA VAL A 330 -8.97 -14.32 -29.21
C VAL A 330 -8.62 -15.77 -28.89
N CYS A 331 -7.80 -16.39 -29.74
CA CYS A 331 -7.15 -17.67 -29.46
C CYS A 331 -5.66 -17.45 -29.31
N LEU A 332 -5.06 -17.99 -28.24
CA LEU A 332 -3.66 -17.88 -27.89
C LEU A 332 -3.01 -19.28 -27.91
N ASP A 333 -1.76 -19.36 -28.35
CA ASP A 333 -0.96 -20.57 -28.21
C ASP A 333 -0.47 -20.77 -26.76
N GLN A 334 0.31 -21.82 -26.53
CA GLN A 334 0.87 -22.16 -25.21
C GLN A 334 1.88 -21.12 -24.68
N GLN A 335 2.36 -20.21 -25.52
CA GLN A 335 3.27 -19.11 -25.18
C GLN A 335 2.50 -17.78 -25.04
N GLY A 336 1.18 -17.77 -25.21
CA GLY A 336 0.36 -16.56 -25.19
C GLY A 336 0.46 -15.70 -26.45
N THR A 337 0.94 -16.29 -27.58
CA THR A 337 0.98 -15.64 -28.89
C THR A 337 -0.39 -15.66 -29.54
N LEU A 338 -0.79 -14.56 -30.17
CA LEU A 338 -2.08 -14.45 -30.84
C LEU A 338 -2.15 -15.34 -32.09
N LEU A 339 -3.09 -16.32 -32.13
CA LEU A 339 -3.36 -17.18 -33.27
C LEU A 339 -4.54 -16.69 -34.10
N HIS A 340 -5.56 -16.13 -33.44
CA HIS A 340 -6.80 -15.67 -34.09
C HIS A 340 -7.53 -14.67 -33.23
N TYR A 341 -8.29 -13.77 -33.88
CA TYR A 341 -9.18 -12.84 -33.20
C TYR A 341 -10.47 -12.64 -34.00
N THR A 342 -11.59 -12.44 -33.31
CA THR A 342 -12.88 -12.14 -33.88
C THR A 342 -13.84 -11.53 -32.88
N THR A 343 -14.91 -10.90 -33.34
CA THR A 343 -15.99 -10.44 -32.46
C THR A 343 -17.21 -11.37 -32.63
N ILE A 344 -17.85 -11.70 -31.51
CA ILE A 344 -19.11 -12.46 -31.47
C ILE A 344 -20.17 -11.63 -30.73
N PHE A 345 -21.43 -11.84 -31.07
CA PHE A 345 -22.58 -11.12 -30.52
C PHE A 345 -23.62 -12.11 -29.96
N PRO A 346 -23.31 -12.79 -28.82
CA PRO A 346 -24.28 -13.75 -28.26
C PRO A 346 -25.41 -13.06 -27.47
N HIS A 347 -25.30 -11.78 -27.12
CA HIS A 347 -26.19 -11.07 -26.20
C HIS A 347 -26.98 -9.94 -26.87
N PRO A 348 -28.14 -9.53 -26.31
CA PRO A 348 -28.81 -8.27 -26.68
C PRO A 348 -27.88 -7.07 -26.59
N PRO A 349 -28.08 -5.96 -27.36
CA PRO A 349 -29.25 -5.66 -28.19
C PRO A 349 -29.20 -6.23 -29.62
N GLN A 350 -28.13 -6.88 -30.02
CA GLN A 350 -27.96 -7.44 -31.37
C GLN A 350 -27.58 -8.93 -31.32
N PRO A 351 -28.46 -9.80 -30.79
CA PRO A 351 -28.12 -11.20 -30.62
C PRO A 351 -27.95 -11.90 -31.97
N LYS A 352 -26.79 -12.51 -32.22
CA LYS A 352 -26.45 -13.39 -33.33
C LYS A 352 -25.96 -14.72 -32.77
N GLU A 353 -26.78 -15.35 -31.94
CA GLU A 353 -26.36 -16.49 -31.11
C GLU A 353 -25.94 -17.69 -31.97
N VAL A 354 -26.67 -17.98 -33.09
CA VAL A 354 -26.32 -19.07 -34.01
C VAL A 354 -24.95 -18.85 -34.63
N GLU A 355 -24.71 -17.65 -35.18
CA GLU A 355 -23.42 -17.29 -35.76
C GLU A 355 -22.27 -17.35 -34.70
N ALA A 356 -22.54 -16.87 -33.50
CA ALA A 356 -21.60 -16.92 -32.39
C ALA A 356 -21.28 -18.37 -32.01
N THR A 357 -22.29 -19.24 -31.94
CA THR A 357 -22.15 -20.67 -31.64
C THR A 357 -21.29 -21.39 -32.68
N GLU A 358 -21.54 -21.19 -33.96
CA GLU A 358 -20.77 -21.81 -35.06
C GLU A 358 -19.29 -21.35 -35.00
N LYS A 359 -19.06 -20.06 -34.82
CA LYS A 359 -17.71 -19.50 -34.69
C LYS A 359 -16.95 -20.09 -33.50
N VAL A 360 -17.56 -20.12 -32.33
CA VAL A 360 -16.90 -20.64 -31.11
C VAL A 360 -16.59 -22.13 -31.29
N LYS A 361 -17.57 -22.96 -31.67
CA LYS A 361 -17.35 -24.40 -31.89
C LYS A 361 -16.29 -24.66 -32.96
N GLY A 362 -16.29 -23.88 -34.04
CA GLY A 362 -15.26 -23.97 -35.09
C GLY A 362 -13.87 -23.68 -34.61
N LEU A 363 -13.70 -22.62 -33.77
CA LEU A 363 -12.41 -22.23 -33.20
C LEU A 363 -11.90 -23.20 -32.13
N LEU A 364 -12.79 -23.72 -31.24
CA LEU A 364 -12.46 -24.74 -30.26
C LEU A 364 -11.84 -25.97 -30.92
N LYS A 365 -12.45 -26.45 -32.00
CA LYS A 365 -11.98 -27.62 -32.79
C LYS A 365 -10.68 -27.30 -33.54
N LYS A 366 -10.64 -26.15 -34.24
CA LYS A 366 -9.51 -25.74 -35.09
C LYS A 366 -8.21 -25.62 -34.34
N TYR A 367 -8.23 -24.95 -33.17
CA TYR A 367 -7.07 -24.66 -32.36
C TYR A 367 -6.86 -25.65 -31.23
N LYS A 368 -7.74 -26.65 -31.06
CA LYS A 368 -7.68 -27.62 -29.94
C LYS A 368 -7.59 -26.92 -28.61
N VAL A 369 -8.50 -25.97 -28.35
CA VAL A 369 -8.47 -25.14 -27.14
C VAL A 369 -8.62 -26.01 -25.90
N GLU A 370 -7.71 -25.82 -24.95
CA GLU A 370 -7.64 -26.57 -23.69
C GLU A 370 -8.31 -25.80 -22.55
N ALA A 371 -8.33 -24.44 -22.61
CA ALA A 371 -8.93 -23.59 -21.60
C ALA A 371 -9.62 -22.37 -22.22
N ILE A 372 -10.66 -21.87 -21.54
CA ILE A 372 -11.39 -20.66 -21.94
C ILE A 372 -11.32 -19.68 -20.77
N ALA A 373 -10.77 -18.47 -21.02
CA ALA A 373 -10.69 -17.35 -20.09
C ALA A 373 -11.80 -16.34 -20.40
N ILE A 374 -12.66 -16.01 -19.46
CA ILE A 374 -13.73 -15.03 -19.61
C ILE A 374 -13.52 -13.92 -18.61
N GLY A 375 -13.48 -12.66 -19.07
CA GLY A 375 -13.41 -11.49 -18.19
C GLY A 375 -14.61 -11.42 -17.25
N ASN A 376 -14.40 -11.04 -16.00
CA ASN A 376 -15.45 -10.99 -14.99
C ASN A 376 -16.20 -9.65 -14.91
N GLY A 377 -16.02 -8.78 -15.90
CA GLY A 377 -16.70 -7.49 -15.96
C GLY A 377 -18.11 -7.56 -16.55
N THR A 378 -18.52 -6.47 -17.23
CA THR A 378 -19.85 -6.33 -17.82
C THR A 378 -20.13 -7.44 -18.85
N ALA A 379 -21.27 -8.12 -18.77
CA ALA A 379 -21.66 -9.28 -19.58
C ALA A 379 -20.82 -10.56 -19.36
N GLY A 380 -19.95 -10.61 -18.34
CA GLY A 380 -19.09 -11.77 -18.07
C GLY A 380 -19.88 -13.03 -17.77
N ARG A 381 -20.92 -12.94 -16.96
CA ARG A 381 -21.76 -14.09 -16.55
C ARG A 381 -22.63 -14.61 -17.68
N GLU A 382 -23.26 -13.73 -18.42
CA GLU A 382 -24.04 -14.08 -19.60
C GLU A 382 -23.14 -14.78 -20.62
N THR A 383 -21.91 -14.31 -20.78
CA THR A 383 -20.92 -14.94 -21.65
C THR A 383 -20.48 -16.30 -21.12
N GLU A 384 -20.26 -16.43 -19.78
CA GLU A 384 -19.96 -17.72 -19.16
C GLU A 384 -21.09 -18.75 -19.41
N GLN A 385 -22.36 -18.36 -19.17
CA GLN A 385 -23.51 -19.22 -19.40
C GLN A 385 -23.62 -19.64 -20.89
N PHE A 386 -23.42 -18.67 -21.79
CA PHE A 386 -23.40 -18.97 -23.24
C PHE A 386 -22.29 -19.97 -23.57
N ILE A 387 -21.08 -19.80 -23.11
CA ILE A 387 -19.96 -20.70 -23.37
C ILE A 387 -20.20 -22.09 -22.75
N LYS A 388 -20.72 -22.16 -21.53
CA LYS A 388 -21.08 -23.44 -20.86
C LYS A 388 -22.10 -24.23 -21.66
N SER A 389 -23.05 -23.57 -22.31
CA SER A 389 -24.03 -24.24 -23.18
C SER A 389 -23.43 -24.85 -24.45
N LEU A 390 -22.22 -24.41 -24.85
CA LEU A 390 -21.56 -24.86 -26.09
C LEU A 390 -20.48 -25.94 -25.83
N VAL A 391 -19.95 -26.02 -24.63
CA VAL A 391 -18.92 -26.99 -24.26
C VAL A 391 -19.60 -28.22 -23.68
N ASP A 392 -19.49 -29.33 -24.36
CA ASP A 392 -20.10 -30.60 -23.93
C ASP A 392 -19.48 -31.05 -22.58
N ASN A 393 -20.29 -31.66 -21.71
CA ASN A 393 -19.86 -32.23 -20.44
C ASN A 393 -18.76 -33.30 -20.56
N SER A 394 -18.53 -33.81 -21.74
CA SER A 394 -17.46 -34.77 -22.07
C SER A 394 -16.16 -34.09 -22.55
N SER A 395 -16.20 -32.77 -22.75
CA SER A 395 -15.02 -31.99 -23.18
C SER A 395 -14.02 -31.84 -22.05
N THR A 396 -12.71 -31.91 -22.37
CA THR A 396 -11.62 -31.60 -21.45
C THR A 396 -11.31 -30.11 -21.36
N THR A 397 -12.07 -29.26 -22.05
CA THR A 397 -11.88 -27.81 -22.06
C THR A 397 -12.41 -27.19 -20.78
N GLU A 398 -11.54 -26.56 -20.01
CA GLU A 398 -11.86 -25.93 -18.73
C GLU A 398 -12.27 -24.45 -18.93
N ILE A 399 -13.26 -23.96 -18.21
CA ILE A 399 -13.76 -22.58 -18.28
C ILE A 399 -13.40 -21.85 -16.99
N PHE A 400 -12.79 -20.67 -17.12
CA PHE A 400 -12.33 -19.84 -16.00
C PHE A 400 -12.87 -18.42 -16.13
N MET A 401 -13.41 -17.89 -15.03
CA MET A 401 -13.63 -16.45 -14.88
C MET A 401 -12.32 -15.78 -14.45
N VAL A 402 -11.93 -14.75 -15.16
CA VAL A 402 -10.64 -14.05 -14.96
C VAL A 402 -10.87 -12.59 -14.56
N ASN A 403 -10.19 -12.14 -13.55
CA ASN A 403 -10.22 -10.74 -13.14
C ASN A 403 -9.64 -9.84 -14.24
N GLU A 404 -10.47 -8.94 -14.81
CA GLU A 404 -10.07 -8.04 -15.90
C GLU A 404 -9.58 -6.66 -15.44
N ALA A 405 -9.46 -6.41 -14.11
CA ALA A 405 -9.02 -5.13 -13.57
C ALA A 405 -7.71 -4.66 -14.24
N GLY A 406 -7.70 -3.44 -14.81
CA GLY A 406 -6.56 -2.90 -15.54
C GLY A 406 -6.32 -3.47 -16.95
N ALA A 407 -7.11 -4.41 -17.49
CA ALA A 407 -6.95 -4.91 -18.85
C ALA A 407 -7.17 -3.81 -19.92
N SER A 408 -8.12 -2.91 -19.67
CA SER A 408 -8.34 -1.73 -20.52
C SER A 408 -7.15 -0.73 -20.46
N VAL A 409 -6.49 -0.59 -19.31
CA VAL A 409 -5.28 0.23 -19.17
C VAL A 409 -4.13 -0.39 -19.97
N TYR A 410 -3.92 -1.71 -19.84
CA TYR A 410 -2.95 -2.42 -20.67
C TYR A 410 -3.21 -2.20 -22.16
N SER A 411 -4.46 -2.37 -22.61
CA SER A 411 -4.81 -2.27 -24.04
C SER A 411 -4.41 -0.92 -24.66
N ALA A 412 -4.47 0.17 -23.88
CA ALA A 412 -4.08 1.52 -24.29
C ALA A 412 -2.60 1.85 -24.04
N SER A 413 -1.85 0.98 -23.35
CA SER A 413 -0.46 1.23 -22.96
C SER A 413 0.52 1.24 -24.15
N GLU A 414 1.70 1.82 -23.94
CA GLU A 414 2.82 1.77 -24.90
C GLU A 414 3.26 0.32 -25.13
N SER A 415 3.37 -0.47 -24.08
CA SER A 415 3.73 -1.89 -24.15
C SER A 415 2.77 -2.68 -25.07
N ALA A 416 1.47 -2.47 -24.95
CA ALA A 416 0.50 -3.16 -25.79
C ALA A 416 0.56 -2.68 -27.26
N ARG A 417 0.91 -1.42 -27.50
CA ARG A 417 1.13 -0.89 -28.85
C ARG A 417 2.40 -1.45 -29.50
N GLU A 418 3.47 -1.61 -28.71
CA GLU A 418 4.70 -2.23 -29.18
C GLU A 418 4.52 -3.72 -29.49
N GLU A 419 3.78 -4.46 -28.63
CA GLU A 419 3.50 -5.88 -28.85
C GLU A 419 2.54 -6.13 -30.03
N PHE A 420 1.56 -5.25 -30.26
CA PHE A 420 0.47 -5.41 -31.22
C PHE A 420 0.18 -4.09 -31.96
N PRO A 421 1.11 -3.60 -32.83
CA PRO A 421 0.97 -2.29 -33.46
C PRO A 421 -0.27 -2.18 -34.36
N ASP A 422 -0.61 -3.25 -35.09
CA ASP A 422 -1.68 -3.28 -36.07
C ASP A 422 -3.02 -3.82 -35.53
N LEU A 423 -3.08 -4.20 -34.24
CA LEU A 423 -4.27 -4.78 -33.64
C LEU A 423 -5.12 -3.71 -32.96
N ASP A 424 -6.44 -3.75 -33.18
CA ASP A 424 -7.38 -2.86 -32.48
C ASP A 424 -7.25 -3.02 -30.96
N LEU A 425 -7.32 -1.89 -30.24
CA LEU A 425 -7.13 -1.87 -28.80
C LEU A 425 -8.09 -2.78 -28.03
N THR A 426 -9.30 -3.00 -28.55
CA THR A 426 -10.30 -3.85 -27.87
C THR A 426 -9.89 -5.32 -27.82
N PHE A 427 -9.17 -5.83 -28.81
CA PHE A 427 -8.65 -7.21 -28.79
C PHE A 427 -7.41 -7.35 -27.89
N ARG A 428 -6.65 -6.27 -27.69
CA ARG A 428 -5.50 -6.29 -26.75
C ARG A 428 -5.96 -6.57 -25.32
N GLY A 429 -7.16 -6.08 -24.93
CA GLY A 429 -7.81 -6.42 -23.66
C GLY A 429 -8.07 -7.92 -23.51
N ALA A 430 -8.67 -8.53 -24.55
CA ALA A 430 -8.94 -9.97 -24.55
C ALA A 430 -7.64 -10.81 -24.48
N ILE A 431 -6.57 -10.39 -25.17
CA ILE A 431 -5.24 -11.04 -25.06
C ILE A 431 -4.74 -11.00 -23.61
N SER A 432 -4.84 -9.83 -22.97
CA SER A 432 -4.41 -9.68 -21.58
C SER A 432 -5.20 -10.58 -20.64
N ILE A 433 -6.52 -10.71 -20.82
CA ILE A 433 -7.36 -11.63 -20.03
C ILE A 433 -6.87 -13.08 -20.18
N GLY A 434 -6.58 -13.54 -21.39
CA GLY A 434 -6.05 -14.88 -21.63
C GLY A 434 -4.68 -15.11 -21.01
N ARG A 435 -3.77 -14.16 -21.17
CA ARG A 435 -2.41 -14.25 -20.60
C ARG A 435 -2.41 -14.19 -19.07
N ARG A 436 -3.36 -13.47 -18.45
CA ARG A 436 -3.54 -13.49 -16.99
C ARG A 436 -3.95 -14.85 -16.46
N LEU A 437 -4.75 -15.61 -17.20
CA LEU A 437 -5.06 -16.98 -16.83
C LEU A 437 -3.80 -17.85 -16.92
N MET A 438 -2.98 -17.65 -17.95
CA MET A 438 -1.73 -18.42 -18.15
C MET A 438 -0.69 -18.10 -17.08
N ASP A 439 -0.43 -16.81 -16.80
CA ASP A 439 0.43 -16.33 -15.71
C ASP A 439 0.03 -14.91 -15.26
N PRO A 440 -0.71 -14.77 -14.14
CA PRO A 440 -1.15 -13.49 -13.61
C PRO A 440 0.00 -12.51 -13.37
N LEU A 441 1.08 -12.98 -12.74
CA LEU A 441 2.23 -12.13 -12.40
C LEU A 441 2.90 -11.57 -13.66
N ALA A 442 3.18 -12.43 -14.63
CA ALA A 442 3.87 -12.05 -15.85
C ALA A 442 3.10 -11.01 -16.69
N GLU A 443 1.77 -11.04 -16.62
CA GLU A 443 0.94 -10.10 -17.36
C GLU A 443 0.67 -8.80 -16.58
N LEU A 444 0.35 -8.89 -15.28
CA LEU A 444 0.00 -7.73 -14.46
C LEU A 444 1.15 -6.75 -14.27
N VAL A 445 2.40 -7.21 -14.25
CA VAL A 445 3.58 -6.32 -14.16
C VAL A 445 3.81 -5.42 -15.37
N LYS A 446 3.07 -5.62 -16.47
CA LYS A 446 3.14 -4.78 -17.68
C LYS A 446 2.43 -3.43 -17.53
N ILE A 447 1.60 -3.27 -16.51
CA ILE A 447 0.85 -2.05 -16.22
C ILE A 447 1.31 -1.46 -14.88
N ASP A 448 1.10 -0.15 -14.72
CA ASP A 448 1.33 0.51 -13.43
C ASP A 448 0.42 -0.11 -12.36
N ALA A 449 1.00 -0.55 -11.26
CA ALA A 449 0.29 -1.19 -10.16
C ALA A 449 -0.89 -0.36 -9.63
N LYS A 450 -0.80 0.97 -9.68
CA LYS A 450 -1.92 1.87 -9.34
C LYS A 450 -3.11 1.76 -10.29
N SER A 451 -2.91 1.23 -11.48
CA SER A 451 -3.98 1.03 -12.47
C SER A 451 -4.74 -0.28 -12.27
N ILE A 452 -4.25 -1.14 -11.37
CA ILE A 452 -4.94 -2.34 -10.95
C ILE A 452 -5.93 -1.95 -9.85
N GLY A 453 -7.21 -2.24 -10.03
CA GLY A 453 -8.25 -1.95 -9.05
C GLY A 453 -8.18 -2.92 -7.86
N VAL A 454 -7.45 -2.56 -6.82
CA VAL A 454 -7.21 -3.41 -5.64
C VAL A 454 -7.96 -2.95 -4.38
N GLY A 455 -8.79 -1.91 -4.48
CA GLY A 455 -9.61 -1.50 -3.35
C GLY A 455 -10.42 -0.23 -3.56
N GLN A 456 -11.45 -0.09 -2.73
CA GLN A 456 -12.28 1.11 -2.68
C GLN A 456 -11.47 2.29 -2.13
N TYR A 457 -11.69 3.51 -2.64
CA TYR A 457 -10.98 4.73 -2.26
C TYR A 457 -9.48 4.79 -2.62
N GLN A 458 -8.97 3.93 -3.50
CA GLN A 458 -7.59 3.96 -3.96
C GLN A 458 -7.15 5.34 -4.49
N HIS A 459 -8.07 6.11 -5.09
CA HIS A 459 -7.80 7.48 -5.56
C HIS A 459 -7.85 8.55 -4.45
N ALA A 460 -8.30 8.20 -3.25
CA ALA A 460 -8.43 9.14 -2.13
C ALA A 460 -7.21 9.18 -1.20
N VAL A 461 -6.30 8.20 -1.31
CA VAL A 461 -5.06 8.14 -0.52
C VAL A 461 -3.93 8.94 -1.18
N ASN A 462 -2.84 9.16 -0.44
CA ASN A 462 -1.63 9.76 -0.98
C ASN A 462 -1.07 8.90 -2.12
N GLN A 463 -0.94 9.47 -3.33
CA GLN A 463 -0.61 8.74 -4.55
C GLN A 463 0.86 8.34 -4.65
N ASP A 464 1.77 9.04 -3.98
CA ASP A 464 3.20 8.70 -3.94
C ASP A 464 3.40 7.51 -2.99
N ASN A 465 2.84 7.57 -1.78
CA ASN A 465 2.89 6.47 -0.82
C ASN A 465 2.20 5.21 -1.37
N LEU A 466 1.09 5.38 -2.10
CA LEU A 466 0.40 4.27 -2.77
C LEU A 466 1.31 3.61 -3.81
N LYS A 467 1.95 4.41 -4.64
CA LYS A 467 2.86 3.91 -5.67
C LYS A 467 4.01 3.13 -5.04
N ASP A 468 4.69 3.73 -4.07
CA ASP A 468 5.82 3.09 -3.39
C ASP A 468 5.42 1.77 -2.72
N GLY A 469 4.27 1.75 -2.04
CA GLY A 469 3.76 0.54 -1.40
C GLY A 469 3.42 -0.57 -2.40
N LEU A 470 2.75 -0.23 -3.52
CA LEU A 470 2.41 -1.21 -4.54
C LEU A 470 3.62 -1.70 -5.33
N ASP A 471 4.59 -0.83 -5.65
CA ASP A 471 5.84 -1.21 -6.32
C ASP A 471 6.69 -2.16 -5.46
N GLN A 472 6.69 -1.97 -4.13
CA GLN A 472 7.31 -2.91 -3.19
C GLN A 472 6.65 -4.28 -3.24
N VAL A 473 5.33 -4.34 -3.30
CA VAL A 473 4.58 -5.60 -3.41
C VAL A 473 4.92 -6.33 -4.71
N VAL A 474 4.94 -5.63 -5.84
CA VAL A 474 5.32 -6.23 -7.14
C VAL A 474 6.74 -6.79 -7.06
N THR A 475 7.66 -6.00 -6.52
CA THR A 475 9.06 -6.43 -6.35
C THR A 475 9.17 -7.67 -5.47
N SER A 476 8.47 -7.72 -4.33
CA SER A 476 8.44 -8.88 -3.44
C SER A 476 7.88 -10.11 -4.16
N ALA A 477 6.72 -10.00 -4.81
CA ALA A 477 6.07 -11.11 -5.52
C ALA A 477 6.96 -11.68 -6.64
N VAL A 478 7.58 -10.84 -7.46
CA VAL A 478 8.48 -11.25 -8.54
C VAL A 478 9.69 -12.02 -8.01
N ASN A 479 10.32 -11.53 -6.94
CA ASN A 479 11.50 -12.19 -6.34
C ASN A 479 11.12 -13.44 -5.52
N GLN A 480 9.91 -13.50 -4.97
CA GLN A 480 9.40 -14.69 -4.29
C GLN A 480 9.18 -15.84 -5.28
N VAL A 481 8.56 -15.59 -6.43
CA VAL A 481 8.30 -16.60 -7.47
C VAL A 481 9.58 -16.99 -8.21
N GLY A 482 10.43 -16.01 -8.49
CA GLY A 482 11.58 -16.15 -9.37
C GLY A 482 11.19 -16.04 -10.85
N VAL A 483 12.16 -15.69 -11.70
CA VAL A 483 11.92 -15.29 -13.08
C VAL A 483 12.69 -16.14 -14.07
N ASN A 484 12.01 -16.72 -15.05
CA ASN A 484 12.66 -17.43 -16.15
C ASN A 484 13.35 -16.42 -17.08
N LEU A 485 14.68 -16.47 -17.09
CA LEU A 485 15.54 -15.54 -17.82
C LEU A 485 15.31 -15.59 -19.35
N ASN A 486 14.95 -16.76 -19.88
CA ASN A 486 14.77 -16.97 -21.30
C ASN A 486 13.40 -16.58 -21.85
N THR A 487 12.37 -16.45 -21.00
CA THR A 487 10.99 -16.15 -21.44
C THR A 487 10.45 -14.84 -20.89
N ALA A 488 11.03 -14.30 -19.81
CA ALA A 488 10.52 -13.11 -19.16
C ALA A 488 10.53 -11.87 -20.06
N SER A 489 9.51 -11.03 -19.89
CA SER A 489 9.46 -9.70 -20.49
C SER A 489 10.43 -8.73 -19.79
N HIS A 490 10.75 -7.62 -20.46
CA HIS A 490 11.58 -6.58 -19.82
C HIS A 490 10.87 -5.96 -18.59
N HIS A 491 9.55 -5.89 -18.59
CA HIS A 491 8.77 -5.43 -17.44
C HIS A 491 9.00 -6.34 -16.23
N LEU A 492 8.83 -7.65 -16.40
CA LEU A 492 9.03 -8.62 -15.32
C LEU A 492 10.47 -8.60 -14.80
N LEU A 493 11.45 -8.55 -15.70
CA LEU A 493 12.86 -8.47 -15.34
C LEU A 493 13.21 -7.21 -14.55
N SER A 494 12.55 -6.08 -14.81
CA SER A 494 12.85 -4.81 -14.13
C SER A 494 12.52 -4.81 -12.64
N TYR A 495 11.68 -5.74 -12.17
CA TYR A 495 11.35 -5.94 -10.76
C TYR A 495 12.25 -6.99 -10.07
N VAL A 496 13.14 -7.65 -10.81
CA VAL A 496 14.13 -8.54 -10.20
C VAL A 496 15.15 -7.72 -9.42
N SER A 497 15.46 -8.17 -8.21
CA SER A 497 16.46 -7.54 -7.33
C SER A 497 17.75 -7.23 -8.11
N GLY A 498 18.22 -6.00 -8.02
CA GLY A 498 19.44 -5.56 -8.71
C GLY A 498 19.31 -5.30 -10.22
N ILE A 499 18.13 -5.51 -10.83
CA ILE A 499 17.86 -5.28 -12.25
C ILE A 499 16.88 -4.13 -12.40
N GLY A 500 17.36 -2.99 -12.85
CA GLY A 500 16.49 -1.86 -13.21
C GLY A 500 16.06 -1.92 -14.69
N PRO A 501 15.18 -1.00 -15.13
CA PRO A 501 14.62 -1.01 -16.50
C PRO A 501 15.67 -1.01 -17.62
N LYS A 502 16.81 -0.32 -17.43
CA LYS A 502 17.90 -0.29 -18.41
C LYS A 502 18.56 -1.66 -18.55
N LEU A 503 18.88 -2.31 -17.43
CA LEU A 503 19.49 -3.65 -17.43
C LEU A 503 18.53 -4.70 -17.98
N ALA A 504 17.24 -4.60 -17.66
CA ALA A 504 16.21 -5.50 -18.20
C ALA A 504 16.19 -5.45 -19.74
N LYS A 505 16.25 -4.25 -20.35
CA LYS A 505 16.37 -4.08 -21.80
C LYS A 505 17.67 -4.66 -22.35
N SER A 506 18.82 -4.46 -21.68
CA SER A 506 20.10 -5.05 -22.07
C SER A 506 20.09 -6.58 -22.05
N ILE A 507 19.41 -7.18 -21.05
CA ILE A 507 19.23 -8.65 -20.97
C ILE A 507 18.40 -9.15 -22.17
N ILE A 508 17.29 -8.47 -22.51
CA ILE A 508 16.48 -8.85 -23.66
C ILE A 508 17.27 -8.75 -24.96
N ASN A 509 18.04 -7.67 -25.17
CA ASN A 509 18.88 -7.50 -26.36
C ASN A 509 19.91 -8.63 -26.46
N PHE A 510 20.63 -8.90 -25.38
CA PHE A 510 21.58 -10.02 -25.33
C PHE A 510 20.91 -11.37 -25.66
N ARG A 511 19.71 -11.62 -25.14
CA ARG A 511 18.93 -12.82 -25.44
C ARG A 511 18.56 -12.91 -26.93
N ASN A 512 18.14 -11.82 -27.53
CA ASN A 512 17.75 -11.76 -28.94
C ASN A 512 18.96 -12.04 -29.85
N GLU A 513 20.14 -11.54 -29.49
CA GLU A 513 21.39 -11.74 -30.25
C GLU A 513 21.94 -13.17 -30.10
N ASN A 514 21.87 -13.76 -28.88
CA ASN A 514 22.48 -15.03 -28.55
C ASN A 514 21.48 -16.20 -28.46
N LYS A 515 20.21 -15.97 -28.77
CA LYS A 515 19.04 -16.87 -28.70
C LYS A 515 18.61 -17.25 -27.28
N THR A 516 19.51 -17.73 -26.41
CA THR A 516 19.17 -18.18 -25.05
C THR A 516 20.35 -18.00 -24.10
N PHE A 517 20.06 -17.87 -22.82
CA PHE A 517 21.03 -18.05 -21.76
C PHE A 517 21.14 -19.54 -21.42
N SER A 518 22.33 -20.08 -21.42
CA SER A 518 22.61 -21.47 -21.03
C SER A 518 23.04 -21.61 -19.57
N SER A 519 23.56 -20.53 -18.99
CA SER A 519 24.01 -20.48 -17.59
C SER A 519 23.77 -19.09 -17.00
N ARG A 520 23.57 -19.01 -15.68
CA ARG A 520 23.57 -17.74 -14.94
C ARG A 520 24.86 -16.94 -15.13
N LYS A 521 25.99 -17.61 -15.36
CA LYS A 521 27.27 -16.94 -15.66
C LYS A 521 27.23 -16.08 -16.92
N ASP A 522 26.37 -16.38 -17.87
CA ASP A 522 26.22 -15.61 -19.09
C ASP A 522 25.70 -14.18 -18.83
N LEU A 523 25.04 -13.96 -17.68
CA LEU A 523 24.62 -12.61 -17.27
C LEU A 523 25.77 -11.61 -17.17
N ILE A 524 26.97 -12.04 -16.80
CA ILE A 524 28.16 -11.18 -16.70
C ILE A 524 28.57 -10.63 -18.08
N LYS A 525 28.16 -11.30 -19.16
CA LYS A 525 28.40 -10.84 -20.54
C LYS A 525 27.43 -9.74 -21.01
N VAL A 526 26.35 -9.50 -20.25
CA VAL A 526 25.34 -8.50 -20.58
C VAL A 526 25.90 -7.10 -20.32
N SER A 527 25.81 -6.23 -21.31
CA SER A 527 26.30 -4.86 -21.20
C SER A 527 25.64 -4.09 -20.04
N GLY A 528 26.44 -3.53 -19.16
CA GLY A 528 26.02 -2.77 -17.99
C GLY A 528 25.70 -3.61 -16.74
N LEU A 529 25.75 -4.95 -16.82
CA LEU A 529 25.51 -5.83 -15.67
C LEU A 529 26.85 -6.08 -14.94
N GLY A 530 27.13 -5.29 -13.91
CA GLY A 530 28.31 -5.44 -13.07
C GLY A 530 28.18 -6.51 -11.99
N ALA A 531 29.28 -6.76 -11.27
CA ALA A 531 29.36 -7.79 -10.21
C ALA A 531 28.25 -7.64 -9.16
N LYS A 532 27.94 -6.42 -8.71
CA LYS A 532 26.89 -6.16 -7.72
C LYS A 532 25.49 -6.47 -8.24
N ALA A 533 25.18 -6.12 -9.48
CA ALA A 533 23.89 -6.45 -10.08
C ALA A 533 23.75 -7.96 -10.25
N PHE A 534 24.83 -8.66 -10.65
CA PHE A 534 24.87 -10.12 -10.71
C PHE A 534 24.62 -10.75 -9.35
N GLU A 535 25.34 -10.31 -8.31
CA GLU A 535 25.16 -10.77 -6.93
C GLU A 535 23.71 -10.66 -6.49
N GLN A 536 23.08 -9.50 -6.68
CA GLN A 536 21.72 -9.27 -6.22
C GLN A 536 20.65 -9.99 -7.03
N SER A 537 20.87 -10.27 -8.31
CA SER A 537 19.85 -10.81 -9.22
C SER A 537 19.93 -12.31 -9.47
N ALA A 538 21.12 -12.87 -9.48
CA ALA A 538 21.35 -14.23 -9.96
C ALA A 538 20.52 -15.31 -9.24
N GLY A 539 20.31 -15.16 -7.93
CA GLY A 539 19.50 -16.09 -7.13
C GLY A 539 18.01 -16.09 -7.46
N PHE A 540 17.49 -15.01 -8.08
CA PHE A 540 16.08 -14.86 -8.43
C PHE A 540 15.78 -15.24 -9.89
N LEU A 541 16.80 -15.42 -10.71
CA LEU A 541 16.66 -15.79 -12.11
C LEU A 541 16.76 -17.32 -12.27
N ARG A 542 15.93 -17.88 -13.14
CA ARG A 542 15.82 -19.31 -13.43
C ARG A 542 16.15 -19.59 -14.88
N ILE A 543 16.88 -20.69 -15.13
CA ILE A 543 17.17 -21.18 -16.49
C ILE A 543 16.76 -22.66 -16.54
N PRO A 544 15.51 -22.95 -16.92
CA PRO A 544 15.07 -24.34 -17.11
C PRO A 544 15.93 -25.06 -18.15
N GLY A 545 16.36 -26.28 -17.84
CA GLY A 545 17.19 -27.07 -18.75
C GLY A 545 18.65 -26.65 -18.83
N ALA A 546 19.15 -25.78 -17.92
CA ALA A 546 20.56 -25.44 -17.85
C ALA A 546 21.46 -26.67 -17.56
N GLU A 547 22.73 -26.62 -18.00
CA GLU A 547 23.72 -27.68 -17.71
C GLU A 547 23.91 -27.88 -16.20
N ASN A 548 23.98 -26.80 -15.45
CA ASN A 548 23.98 -26.83 -14.00
C ASN A 548 22.54 -26.80 -13.47
N PRO A 549 22.04 -27.86 -12.84
CA PRO A 549 20.66 -27.88 -12.30
C PRO A 549 20.37 -26.80 -11.30
N LEU A 550 21.38 -26.24 -10.62
CA LEU A 550 21.25 -25.15 -9.67
C LEU A 550 20.83 -23.84 -10.34
N ASP A 551 21.09 -23.65 -11.63
CA ASP A 551 20.67 -22.47 -12.38
C ASP A 551 19.13 -22.41 -12.55
N ASN A 552 18.42 -23.52 -12.32
CA ASN A 552 16.96 -23.57 -12.25
C ASN A 552 16.42 -23.62 -10.81
N SER A 553 17.19 -23.21 -9.81
CA SER A 553 16.78 -23.21 -8.40
C SER A 553 16.91 -21.83 -7.77
N ALA A 554 16.46 -21.63 -6.54
CA ALA A 554 16.73 -20.42 -5.79
C ALA A 554 18.05 -20.46 -5.01
N VAL A 555 18.88 -21.48 -5.20
CA VAL A 555 20.24 -21.52 -4.62
C VAL A 555 21.07 -20.39 -5.25
N HIS A 556 21.67 -19.56 -4.40
CA HIS A 556 22.52 -18.46 -4.88
C HIS A 556 23.86 -19.01 -5.43
N PRO A 557 24.43 -18.42 -6.52
CA PRO A 557 25.70 -18.87 -7.07
C PRO A 557 26.86 -18.91 -6.06
N GLU A 558 26.89 -18.04 -5.07
CA GLU A 558 27.86 -18.05 -3.97
C GLU A 558 27.88 -19.39 -3.20
N SER A 559 26.73 -20.06 -3.10
CA SER A 559 26.57 -21.33 -2.39
C SER A 559 26.77 -22.58 -3.25
N TYR A 560 27.09 -22.44 -4.55
CA TYR A 560 27.26 -23.57 -5.45
C TYR A 560 28.42 -24.49 -5.03
N SER A 561 29.51 -23.91 -4.49
CA SER A 561 30.65 -24.69 -3.96
C SER A 561 30.24 -25.61 -2.84
N ILE A 562 29.30 -25.20 -1.97
CA ILE A 562 28.79 -26.00 -0.86
C ILE A 562 28.00 -27.21 -1.40
N VAL A 563 27.07 -26.97 -2.34
CA VAL A 563 26.27 -28.04 -2.95
C VAL A 563 27.18 -29.00 -3.73
N THR A 564 28.21 -28.48 -4.40
CA THR A 564 29.21 -29.30 -5.07
C THR A 564 30.00 -30.20 -4.09
N LYS A 565 30.32 -29.65 -2.90
CA LYS A 565 30.96 -30.43 -1.83
C LYS A 565 30.03 -31.52 -1.30
N MET A 566 28.74 -31.19 -1.04
CA MET A 566 27.74 -32.20 -0.63
C MET A 566 27.63 -33.35 -1.64
N ALA A 567 27.62 -33.05 -2.95
CA ALA A 567 27.57 -34.02 -4.01
C ALA A 567 28.82 -34.92 -4.05
N LYS A 568 30.01 -34.32 -3.90
CA LYS A 568 31.29 -35.04 -3.87
C LYS A 568 31.39 -35.97 -2.66
N ASP A 569 30.99 -35.52 -1.47
CA ASP A 569 31.04 -36.31 -0.25
C ASP A 569 30.17 -37.59 -0.36
N LEU A 570 29.08 -37.51 -1.14
CA LEU A 570 28.21 -38.63 -1.47
C LEU A 570 28.67 -39.40 -2.73
N SER A 571 29.79 -38.98 -3.37
CA SER A 571 30.24 -39.54 -4.66
C SER A 571 29.16 -39.54 -5.74
N GLN A 572 28.34 -38.51 -5.79
CA GLN A 572 27.22 -38.36 -6.73
C GLN A 572 27.29 -37.04 -7.50
N PRO A 573 26.74 -36.95 -8.72
CA PRO A 573 26.58 -35.70 -9.40
C PRO A 573 25.47 -34.82 -8.73
N ILE A 574 25.55 -33.48 -8.87
CA ILE A 574 24.57 -32.57 -8.31
C ILE A 574 23.14 -32.92 -8.75
N LYS A 575 22.97 -33.36 -10.00
CA LYS A 575 21.67 -33.78 -10.55
C LYS A 575 21.02 -34.88 -9.70
N SER A 576 21.78 -35.84 -9.23
CA SER A 576 21.27 -36.92 -8.36
C SER A 576 20.78 -36.40 -7.01
N LEU A 577 21.38 -35.32 -6.45
CA LEU A 577 20.87 -34.70 -5.21
C LEU A 577 19.50 -34.06 -5.41
N VAL A 578 19.22 -33.56 -6.59
CA VAL A 578 17.93 -33.00 -6.95
C VAL A 578 16.87 -34.07 -7.13
N GLU A 579 17.22 -35.19 -7.81
CA GLU A 579 16.28 -36.24 -8.20
C GLU A 579 15.97 -37.25 -7.07
N ALA A 580 16.93 -37.50 -6.18
CA ALA A 580 16.85 -38.60 -5.21
C ALA A 580 16.72 -38.11 -3.75
N ALA A 581 15.53 -38.23 -3.17
CA ALA A 581 15.23 -37.86 -1.78
C ALA A 581 16.07 -38.65 -0.74
N ASN A 582 16.40 -39.92 -1.03
CA ASN A 582 17.22 -40.75 -0.15
C ASN A 582 18.68 -40.27 -0.04
N LEU A 583 19.22 -39.63 -1.07
CA LEU A 583 20.54 -39.02 -1.03
C LEU A 583 20.54 -37.77 -0.16
N ARG A 584 19.52 -36.90 -0.32
CA ARG A 584 19.41 -35.71 0.50
C ARG A 584 19.28 -35.98 1.99
N LYS A 585 18.60 -37.07 2.38
CA LYS A 585 18.49 -37.50 3.78
C LYS A 585 19.81 -37.94 4.42
N GLN A 586 20.83 -38.29 3.62
CA GLN A 586 22.15 -38.64 4.10
C GLN A 586 23.04 -37.43 4.40
N ILE A 587 22.63 -36.25 3.98
CA ILE A 587 23.39 -35.00 4.18
C ILE A 587 23.14 -34.47 5.59
N ASP A 588 24.20 -34.50 6.43
CA ASP A 588 24.18 -33.74 7.68
C ASP A 588 24.65 -32.31 7.40
N ILE A 589 23.67 -31.38 7.37
CA ILE A 589 23.93 -29.98 7.04
C ILE A 589 24.91 -29.28 8.00
N ASN A 590 25.06 -29.78 9.25
CA ASN A 590 25.97 -29.17 10.22
C ASN A 590 27.45 -29.25 9.77
N HIS A 591 27.82 -30.22 8.96
CA HIS A 591 29.19 -30.36 8.42
C HIS A 591 29.54 -29.32 7.34
N TYR A 592 28.54 -28.57 6.85
CA TYR A 592 28.71 -27.59 5.77
C TYR A 592 28.57 -26.14 6.25
N VAL A 593 28.45 -25.94 7.57
CA VAL A 593 28.46 -24.57 8.17
C VAL A 593 29.84 -23.97 7.96
N THR A 594 29.86 -22.72 7.49
CA THR A 594 31.07 -21.89 7.30
C THR A 594 30.86 -20.53 7.95
N ASP A 595 31.90 -19.68 7.97
CA ASP A 595 31.81 -18.32 8.48
C ASP A 595 30.79 -17.45 7.72
N THR A 596 30.50 -17.79 6.46
CA THR A 596 29.60 -17.00 5.59
C THR A 596 28.25 -17.67 5.35
N VAL A 597 28.12 -18.98 5.58
CA VAL A 597 26.90 -19.75 5.34
C VAL A 597 26.54 -20.56 6.58
N GLY A 598 25.49 -20.18 7.24
CA GLY A 598 24.98 -20.83 8.45
C GLY A 598 23.83 -21.81 8.17
N LEU A 599 23.27 -22.34 9.27
CA LEU A 599 22.14 -23.29 9.21
C LEU A 599 20.88 -22.74 8.50
N PRO A 600 20.51 -21.46 8.63
CA PRO A 600 19.36 -20.91 7.89
C PRO A 600 19.50 -21.08 6.37
N THR A 601 20.66 -20.65 5.82
CA THR A 601 20.93 -20.79 4.37
C THR A 601 21.04 -22.25 3.94
N LEU A 602 21.66 -23.12 4.75
CA LEU A 602 21.74 -24.55 4.44
C LEU A 602 20.39 -25.25 4.39
N LYS A 603 19.46 -24.87 5.28
CA LYS A 603 18.07 -25.36 5.25
C LYS A 603 17.36 -24.91 3.97
N ASP A 604 17.50 -23.65 3.57
CA ASP A 604 16.93 -23.15 2.32
C ASP A 604 17.51 -23.91 1.10
N ILE A 605 18.81 -24.17 1.07
CA ILE A 605 19.46 -24.97 0.03
C ILE A 605 18.83 -26.37 -0.04
N MET A 606 18.64 -27.03 1.09
CA MET A 606 18.04 -28.37 1.11
C MET A 606 16.59 -28.38 0.61
N GLN A 607 15.81 -27.37 0.96
CA GLN A 607 14.45 -27.22 0.44
C GLN A 607 14.43 -26.98 -1.08
N GLU A 608 15.34 -26.15 -1.59
CA GLU A 608 15.46 -25.91 -3.03
C GLU A 608 15.93 -27.14 -3.81
N LEU A 609 16.81 -27.96 -3.22
CA LEU A 609 17.22 -29.25 -3.82
C LEU A 609 16.09 -30.27 -3.85
N GLU A 610 15.12 -30.16 -2.92
CA GLU A 610 13.93 -31.04 -2.92
C GLU A 610 12.99 -30.75 -4.08
N LYS A 611 12.77 -29.47 -4.37
CA LYS A 611 11.83 -29.00 -5.39
C LYS A 611 12.40 -27.79 -6.12
N PRO A 612 13.43 -27.98 -6.97
CA PRO A 612 14.10 -26.87 -7.63
C PRO A 612 13.15 -26.14 -8.58
N GLY A 613 13.12 -24.82 -8.44
CA GLY A 613 12.29 -23.98 -9.28
C GLY A 613 10.78 -24.20 -9.13
N LEU A 614 10.34 -24.79 -8.00
CA LEU A 614 8.90 -24.93 -7.73
C LEU A 614 8.26 -23.55 -7.66
N ASP A 615 7.21 -23.39 -8.45
CA ASP A 615 6.36 -22.20 -8.35
C ASP A 615 5.53 -22.28 -7.04
N PRO A 616 5.67 -21.31 -6.13
CA PRO A 616 4.95 -21.32 -4.85
C PRO A 616 3.45 -21.08 -4.98
N ARG A 617 2.96 -20.68 -6.16
CA ARG A 617 1.56 -20.25 -6.38
C ARG A 617 0.56 -21.41 -6.49
N GLY A 618 1.00 -22.64 -6.66
CA GLY A 618 0.13 -23.80 -6.86
C GLY A 618 -0.42 -23.90 -8.28
N LYS A 619 -1.61 -24.53 -8.45
CA LYS A 619 -2.27 -24.73 -9.75
C LYS A 619 -3.63 -24.04 -9.76
N ALA A 620 -4.01 -23.48 -10.91
CA ALA A 620 -5.35 -22.94 -11.13
C ALA A 620 -6.41 -24.06 -11.06
N GLU A 621 -7.53 -23.77 -10.41
CA GLU A 621 -8.66 -24.70 -10.28
C GLU A 621 -9.93 -24.07 -10.84
N VAL A 622 -10.78 -24.89 -11.45
CA VAL A 622 -12.10 -24.46 -11.93
C VAL A 622 -13.03 -24.18 -10.75
N PHE A 623 -13.87 -23.16 -10.89
CA PHE A 623 -14.90 -22.82 -9.93
C PHE A 623 -16.23 -22.57 -10.65
N SER A 624 -17.34 -22.99 -10.05
CA SER A 624 -18.69 -22.73 -10.56
C SER A 624 -19.58 -22.14 -9.46
N PHE A 625 -20.30 -21.08 -9.81
CA PHE A 625 -21.35 -20.52 -8.96
C PHE A 625 -22.60 -21.41 -8.97
N SER A 626 -23.54 -21.11 -8.08
CA SER A 626 -24.85 -21.76 -8.06
C SER A 626 -25.66 -21.36 -9.30
N GLU A 627 -26.15 -22.34 -10.04
CA GLU A 627 -26.97 -22.12 -11.25
C GLU A 627 -28.40 -21.63 -10.95
N VAL A 628 -28.81 -21.69 -9.66
CA VAL A 628 -30.20 -21.41 -9.24
C VAL A 628 -30.40 -19.92 -8.93
N ILE A 629 -29.33 -19.15 -8.70
CA ILE A 629 -29.39 -17.76 -8.23
C ILE A 629 -28.87 -16.84 -9.34
N ASN A 630 -29.72 -15.90 -9.79
CA ASN A 630 -29.36 -14.93 -10.86
C ASN A 630 -29.50 -13.48 -10.41
N GLU A 631 -30.42 -13.18 -9.49
CA GLU A 631 -30.72 -11.83 -9.04
C GLU A 631 -30.82 -11.77 -7.51
N ILE A 632 -30.68 -10.55 -6.95
CA ILE A 632 -30.78 -10.31 -5.51
C ILE A 632 -32.13 -10.73 -4.92
N THR A 633 -33.19 -10.74 -5.73
CA THR A 633 -34.53 -11.16 -5.38
C THR A 633 -34.66 -12.67 -5.19
N ASP A 634 -33.75 -13.45 -5.72
CA ASP A 634 -33.73 -14.92 -5.56
C ASP A 634 -33.18 -15.34 -4.18
N LEU A 635 -32.49 -14.42 -3.51
CA LEU A 635 -31.83 -14.70 -2.23
C LEU A 635 -32.82 -14.75 -1.09
N LYS A 636 -32.66 -15.76 -0.24
CA LYS A 636 -33.40 -15.90 1.01
C LYS A 636 -32.43 -16.10 2.19
N PRO A 637 -32.68 -15.48 3.36
CA PRO A 637 -31.93 -15.80 4.56
C PRO A 637 -31.86 -17.31 4.82
N GLY A 638 -30.69 -17.80 5.22
CA GLY A 638 -30.42 -19.23 5.43
C GLY A 638 -29.86 -19.99 4.23
N MET A 639 -29.92 -19.44 3.01
CA MET A 639 -29.33 -20.08 1.83
C MET A 639 -27.82 -20.19 1.95
N SER A 640 -27.27 -21.38 1.65
CA SER A 640 -25.83 -21.64 1.58
C SER A 640 -25.39 -21.64 0.12
N LEU A 641 -24.44 -20.77 -0.23
CA LEU A 641 -23.99 -20.50 -1.60
C LEU A 641 -22.47 -20.58 -1.73
N PRO A 642 -21.96 -21.13 -2.83
CA PRO A 642 -20.57 -20.98 -3.18
C PRO A 642 -20.29 -19.54 -3.57
N GLY A 643 -19.14 -18.99 -3.13
CA GLY A 643 -18.74 -17.64 -3.42
C GLY A 643 -17.23 -17.48 -3.58
N ILE A 644 -16.83 -16.40 -4.22
CA ILE A 644 -15.42 -16.01 -4.38
C ILE A 644 -15.19 -14.69 -3.66
N VAL A 645 -14.15 -14.61 -2.87
CA VAL A 645 -13.71 -13.38 -2.21
C VAL A 645 -13.15 -12.42 -3.27
N THR A 646 -13.84 -11.29 -3.49
CA THR A 646 -13.47 -10.30 -4.51
C THR A 646 -12.68 -9.12 -3.96
N ASN A 647 -12.84 -8.83 -2.66
CA ASN A 647 -12.10 -7.74 -2.01
C ASN A 647 -12.03 -7.98 -0.50
N LEU A 648 -10.90 -7.62 0.09
CA LEU A 648 -10.68 -7.64 1.54
C LEU A 648 -10.58 -6.21 2.07
N THR A 649 -11.19 -5.98 3.23
CA THR A 649 -11.15 -4.71 3.97
C THR A 649 -10.97 -5.03 5.44
N LYS A 650 -10.58 -4.05 6.27
CA LYS A 650 -10.42 -4.28 7.73
C LYS A 650 -11.70 -4.69 8.45
N PHE A 651 -12.87 -4.32 7.90
CA PHE A 651 -14.16 -4.64 8.51
C PHE A 651 -14.81 -5.92 7.97
N GLY A 652 -14.24 -6.54 6.95
CA GLY A 652 -14.78 -7.77 6.37
C GLY A 652 -14.31 -8.02 4.94
N ALA A 653 -14.95 -8.97 4.28
CA ALA A 653 -14.70 -9.34 2.90
C ALA A 653 -15.94 -9.10 2.02
N PHE A 654 -15.73 -8.70 0.78
CA PHE A 654 -16.77 -8.73 -0.24
C PHE A 654 -16.68 -10.04 -1.00
N VAL A 655 -17.81 -10.69 -1.16
CA VAL A 655 -17.90 -12.02 -1.75
C VAL A 655 -18.88 -11.98 -2.93
N ASP A 656 -18.39 -12.37 -4.10
CA ASP A 656 -19.22 -12.65 -5.26
C ASP A 656 -19.89 -14.01 -5.05
N ILE A 657 -21.21 -14.05 -5.02
CA ILE A 657 -22.04 -15.24 -4.83
C ILE A 657 -22.78 -15.66 -6.10
N GLY A 658 -22.35 -15.14 -7.23
CA GLY A 658 -22.95 -15.47 -8.53
C GLY A 658 -24.03 -14.50 -8.98
N ILE A 659 -24.24 -13.35 -8.33
CA ILE A 659 -25.17 -12.27 -8.75
C ILE A 659 -24.43 -10.96 -8.96
N LYS A 660 -25.11 -9.93 -9.48
CA LYS A 660 -24.49 -8.64 -9.82
C LYS A 660 -23.93 -7.91 -8.60
N GLU A 661 -24.58 -8.04 -7.46
CA GLU A 661 -24.21 -7.39 -6.21
C GLU A 661 -23.34 -8.32 -5.36
N ASN A 662 -22.19 -7.83 -4.88
CA ASN A 662 -21.36 -8.58 -3.95
C ASN A 662 -21.96 -8.54 -2.54
N GLY A 663 -21.93 -9.67 -1.84
CA GLY A 663 -22.34 -9.75 -0.45
C GLY A 663 -21.21 -9.31 0.50
N LEU A 664 -21.56 -8.68 1.61
CA LEU A 664 -20.62 -8.34 2.68
C LEU A 664 -20.57 -9.47 3.72
N LEU A 665 -19.39 -10.06 3.87
CA LEU A 665 -19.02 -10.96 4.95
C LEU A 665 -18.28 -10.15 6.01
N HIS A 666 -19.01 -9.65 7.01
CA HIS A 666 -18.42 -8.84 8.09
C HIS A 666 -17.40 -9.65 8.89
N ILE A 667 -16.34 -9.00 9.41
CA ILE A 667 -15.26 -9.67 10.17
C ILE A 667 -15.77 -10.55 11.31
N SER A 668 -16.85 -10.15 11.99
CA SER A 668 -17.48 -10.94 13.04
C SER A 668 -18.21 -12.19 12.55
N GLN A 669 -18.41 -12.34 11.24
CA GLN A 669 -19.14 -13.45 10.60
C GLN A 669 -18.20 -14.42 9.86
N ILE A 670 -16.88 -14.18 9.88
CA ILE A 670 -15.89 -15.03 9.20
C ILE A 670 -15.60 -16.30 10.01
N THR A 671 -15.35 -16.16 11.30
CA THR A 671 -14.99 -17.28 12.19
C THR A 671 -15.47 -17.01 13.61
N ASP A 672 -15.54 -18.06 14.45
CA ASP A 672 -15.97 -17.97 15.84
C ASP A 672 -14.88 -17.42 16.77
N ARG A 673 -13.60 -17.55 16.38
CA ARG A 673 -12.49 -16.92 17.09
C ARG A 673 -12.38 -15.45 16.74
N PHE A 674 -11.91 -14.64 17.69
CA PHE A 674 -11.60 -13.24 17.42
C PHE A 674 -10.41 -13.13 16.45
N ILE A 675 -10.58 -12.39 15.37
CA ILE A 675 -9.53 -12.01 14.39
C ILE A 675 -9.46 -10.49 14.31
N LYS A 676 -8.27 -9.96 14.11
CA LYS A 676 -8.06 -8.51 13.95
C LYS A 676 -8.20 -8.06 12.51
N ASP A 677 -7.91 -8.96 11.58
CA ASP A 677 -7.92 -8.68 10.14
C ASP A 677 -8.50 -9.89 9.39
N PRO A 678 -9.42 -9.69 8.43
CA PRO A 678 -9.95 -10.77 7.60
C PRO A 678 -8.89 -11.58 6.85
N SER A 679 -7.74 -10.96 6.49
CA SER A 679 -6.64 -11.62 5.79
C SER A 679 -5.95 -12.73 6.60
N GLU A 680 -6.20 -12.80 7.92
CA GLU A 680 -5.75 -13.92 8.75
C GLU A 680 -6.43 -15.26 8.38
N VAL A 681 -7.60 -15.20 7.72
CA VAL A 681 -8.44 -16.37 7.43
C VAL A 681 -8.80 -16.45 5.94
N LEU A 682 -8.98 -15.31 5.28
CA LEU A 682 -9.44 -15.22 3.90
C LEU A 682 -8.36 -14.67 2.98
N LYS A 683 -8.43 -15.08 1.70
CA LYS A 683 -7.57 -14.58 0.61
C LYS A 683 -8.44 -14.10 -0.55
N LEU A 684 -7.92 -13.16 -1.36
CA LEU A 684 -8.56 -12.81 -2.62
C LEU A 684 -8.65 -14.04 -3.53
N ASP A 685 -9.69 -14.08 -4.34
CA ASP A 685 -10.04 -15.19 -5.22
C ASP A 685 -10.24 -16.54 -4.49
N GLN A 686 -10.25 -16.53 -3.15
CA GLN A 686 -10.54 -17.73 -2.36
C GLN A 686 -11.98 -18.15 -2.57
N LYS A 687 -12.16 -19.44 -2.88
CA LYS A 687 -13.46 -20.10 -2.97
C LYS A 687 -13.92 -20.45 -1.57
N ILE A 688 -15.10 -20.00 -1.21
CA ILE A 688 -15.71 -20.20 0.11
C ILE A 688 -17.18 -20.57 -0.06
N VAL A 689 -17.73 -21.18 0.97
CA VAL A 689 -19.19 -21.35 1.10
C VAL A 689 -19.67 -20.35 2.13
N VAL A 690 -20.67 -19.56 1.76
CA VAL A 690 -21.26 -18.54 2.63
C VAL A 690 -22.76 -18.75 2.76
N ARG A 691 -23.30 -18.40 3.92
CA ARG A 691 -24.73 -18.40 4.21
C ARG A 691 -25.26 -16.97 4.13
N VAL A 692 -26.38 -16.79 3.47
CA VAL A 692 -27.09 -15.50 3.43
C VAL A 692 -27.73 -15.26 4.81
N VAL A 693 -27.37 -14.14 5.43
CA VAL A 693 -27.91 -13.72 6.74
C VAL A 693 -29.10 -12.79 6.56
N ASP A 694 -28.93 -11.78 5.71
CA ASP A 694 -29.93 -10.74 5.45
C ASP A 694 -29.80 -10.18 4.04
N VAL A 695 -30.92 -9.70 3.46
CA VAL A 695 -30.98 -9.14 2.13
C VAL A 695 -31.83 -7.88 2.11
N ASP A 696 -31.22 -6.73 1.88
CA ASP A 696 -31.88 -5.44 1.66
C ASP A 696 -31.92 -5.17 0.14
N VAL A 697 -33.04 -5.50 -0.47
CA VAL A 697 -33.25 -5.37 -1.94
C VAL A 697 -33.25 -3.89 -2.36
N GLU A 698 -33.81 -2.98 -1.56
CA GLU A 698 -33.90 -1.55 -1.90
C GLU A 698 -32.52 -0.89 -1.90
N ARG A 699 -31.68 -1.23 -0.93
CA ARG A 699 -30.31 -0.72 -0.81
C ARG A 699 -29.28 -1.57 -1.52
N LYS A 700 -29.70 -2.70 -2.13
CA LYS A 700 -28.83 -3.69 -2.77
C LYS A 700 -27.70 -4.16 -1.86
N ARG A 701 -28.04 -4.48 -0.61
CA ARG A 701 -27.07 -4.94 0.40
C ARG A 701 -27.37 -6.39 0.78
N ILE A 702 -26.35 -7.22 0.81
CA ILE A 702 -26.44 -8.64 1.15
C ILE A 702 -25.45 -8.88 2.30
N GLN A 703 -25.93 -9.45 3.38
CA GLN A 703 -25.11 -9.85 4.52
C GLN A 703 -24.87 -11.34 4.49
N LEU A 704 -23.60 -11.73 4.66
CA LEU A 704 -23.15 -13.11 4.57
C LEU A 704 -22.48 -13.58 5.86
N SER A 705 -22.47 -14.88 6.10
CA SER A 705 -21.78 -15.52 7.22
C SER A 705 -21.11 -16.82 6.77
N MET A 706 -19.94 -17.11 7.31
CA MET A 706 -19.27 -18.42 7.24
C MET A 706 -19.49 -19.25 8.51
N LYS A 707 -20.12 -18.68 9.54
CA LYS A 707 -20.40 -19.41 10.78
C LYS A 707 -21.52 -20.42 10.55
N GLN A 708 -21.33 -21.62 11.08
CA GLN A 708 -22.39 -22.61 11.23
C GLN A 708 -23.27 -22.20 12.42
N GLU A 709 -24.57 -22.45 12.35
CA GLU A 709 -25.50 -22.26 13.50
C GLU A 709 -25.17 -23.21 14.61
#